data_8afb6e86ee3bc6ccc870d926c3a4d46f
#
_entry.id   8afb6e86ee3bc6ccc870d926c3a4d46f
#
_cell.length_a   1.000
_cell.length_b   1.000
_cell.length_c   1.000
_cell.angle_alpha   90.00
_cell.angle_beta   90.00
_cell.angle_gamma   90.00
#
_symmetry.space_group_name_H-M   'P 1'
#
loop_
_entity.id
_entity.type
_entity.pdbx_description
1 polymer ?
#
loop_
_entity_poly.entity_id
_entity_poly.type
_entity_poly.pdbx_seq_one_letter_code
_entity_poly.pdbx_strand_id
1 'polypeptide(L)'
;MFTLYSADFIGNPGNCSYPHKTVVMDADRMRDAVSHDYVCAEYKNHYRNSDNFLSADCLPVDCDNDHSEDPKDWITPADVLEAFPGVSLAIHYSRFNQREKNGKPARPKFHVLFPIDRVTDAALYSDMKKLVNSIFPYFDTKALDAARFFFGTQEPDVELYPGRMNLTEFLNDDEFDAGLPGGHEKDVVIPEGSRNATMSRFAGIVIKKYGDTAKAYQSFLEKAAICVPPLDNSELNTIWHSAQRFYSKISREDGYVPPEVYNDENSYKPEDFSDVGQAEVLSKYFANELRYSPATHFIRYSDHYWQETEPGAQAVAHELTRRQLAEANRNMMEALQKLKNCGAQEILDNTSKAKAEQLMSDEQMEAYQEFLAAKAYQSFAVRRRDSKNITSTLKETHPMLEISPRDLDADCFLLCTPEATYDLRKGMAGAREHSADDFIKKITSVSPGSKGAQLWQDNLDLIFQKDQQLIDYVQMICGLAAIGKVFVEALIIAYGDGRNGKSTFWNAISRVLGLYSGNISADTLTVGCRRNIKPEMAEVKGKRLLIAAEMQEGARLNDSTVKQLCSTDDVFAEKKYKDPFSFKPCHTLVLYTNHLPRVSASDDGIWRRLIVIPFNAKIEGKADIKNYGEYLYENAGESILAWIIEGAKKVIALDYQIPVPDCVTKAIDEYRSQNDWFGHFLEEKCDVDESFKESSSALYQAYRNYSLDCNEYVRSTADFYFALEKAGFERLTLNRKRYFKGLKIHDDNGAEEDFLQ
;
A
#
# COMPACT_ATOMS: atom_id res chain seq x y z
N MET A 1 -37.33 -18.42 -26.15
CA MET A 1 -36.72 -19.05 -27.34
C MET A 1 -35.44 -18.29 -27.62
N PHE A 2 -34.30 -18.96 -27.81
CA PHE A 2 -33.00 -18.36 -28.14
C PHE A 2 -32.14 -19.36 -28.91
N THR A 3 -31.02 -18.90 -29.48
CA THR A 3 -30.17 -19.72 -30.36
C THR A 3 -28.80 -19.96 -29.75
N LEU A 4 -28.33 -21.22 -29.78
CA LEU A 4 -26.96 -21.62 -29.44
C LEU A 4 -26.23 -22.17 -30.67
N TYR A 5 -24.91 -22.06 -30.65
CA TYR A 5 -24.03 -22.59 -31.69
C TYR A 5 -23.02 -23.50 -31.05
N SER A 6 -22.98 -24.79 -31.42
CA SER A 6 -22.11 -25.79 -30.81
C SER A 6 -21.01 -26.26 -31.76
N ALA A 7 -19.93 -26.72 -31.14
CA ALA A 7 -18.77 -27.32 -31.82
C ALA A 7 -18.95 -28.84 -32.04
N ASP A 8 -18.01 -29.44 -32.77
CA ASP A 8 -17.90 -30.91 -32.90
C ASP A 8 -17.19 -31.57 -31.71
N PHE A 9 -16.72 -30.76 -30.74
CA PHE A 9 -15.82 -31.22 -29.67
C PHE A 9 -16.33 -30.79 -28.30
N ILE A 10 -15.85 -31.52 -27.28
CA ILE A 10 -16.06 -31.18 -25.85
C ILE A 10 -14.71 -30.93 -25.21
N GLY A 11 -14.58 -29.81 -24.53
CA GLY A 11 -13.44 -29.51 -23.67
C GLY A 11 -12.18 -29.03 -24.36
N ASN A 12 -12.29 -28.50 -25.58
CA ASN A 12 -11.15 -27.97 -26.34
C ASN A 12 -11.10 -26.41 -26.27
N PRO A 13 -10.27 -25.81 -25.39
CA PRO A 13 -10.19 -24.36 -25.26
C PRO A 13 -9.63 -23.64 -26.49
N GLY A 14 -8.92 -24.36 -27.35
CA GLY A 14 -8.35 -23.83 -28.62
C GLY A 14 -9.33 -23.85 -29.79
N ASN A 15 -10.55 -24.41 -29.62
CA ASN A 15 -11.52 -24.45 -30.70
C ASN A 15 -12.13 -23.07 -30.95
N CYS A 16 -12.20 -22.69 -32.23
CA CYS A 16 -12.85 -21.45 -32.66
C CYS A 16 -14.00 -21.74 -33.66
N SER A 17 -14.31 -23.00 -34.03
CA SER A 17 -15.37 -23.37 -34.98
C SER A 17 -16.62 -23.88 -34.24
N TYR A 18 -17.78 -23.27 -34.56
CA TYR A 18 -19.08 -23.60 -33.96
C TYR A 18 -20.15 -23.66 -35.05
N PRO A 19 -20.16 -24.75 -35.87
CA PRO A 19 -20.98 -24.83 -37.07
C PRO A 19 -22.43 -25.22 -36.82
N HIS A 20 -22.77 -25.82 -35.65
CA HIS A 20 -24.09 -26.41 -35.43
C HIS A 20 -25.00 -25.41 -34.72
N LYS A 21 -26.00 -24.93 -35.44
CA LYS A 21 -27.02 -24.01 -34.97
C LYS A 21 -28.21 -24.75 -34.35
N THR A 22 -28.53 -24.51 -33.10
CA THR A 22 -29.68 -25.08 -32.39
C THR A 22 -30.57 -23.97 -31.83
N VAL A 23 -31.84 -23.97 -32.20
CA VAL A 23 -32.85 -23.10 -31.59
C VAL A 23 -33.40 -23.82 -30.35
N VAL A 24 -33.18 -23.25 -29.19
CA VAL A 24 -33.62 -23.79 -27.89
C VAL A 24 -35.06 -23.38 -27.64
N MET A 25 -35.98 -24.35 -27.63
CA MET A 25 -37.38 -24.19 -27.32
C MET A 25 -37.83 -24.99 -26.09
N ASP A 26 -37.07 -26.02 -25.76
CA ASP A 26 -37.33 -26.94 -24.65
C ASP A 26 -36.02 -27.48 -24.07
N ALA A 27 -36.12 -28.22 -22.96
CA ALA A 27 -34.96 -28.75 -22.23
C ALA A 27 -34.16 -29.79 -23.05
N ASP A 28 -34.81 -30.55 -23.91
CA ASP A 28 -34.13 -31.58 -24.73
C ASP A 28 -33.28 -30.93 -25.80
N ARG A 29 -33.79 -29.89 -26.46
CA ARG A 29 -33.02 -29.08 -27.42
C ARG A 29 -31.84 -28.37 -26.75
N MET A 30 -32.05 -27.91 -25.51
CA MET A 30 -30.97 -27.30 -24.76
C MET A 30 -29.88 -28.30 -24.40
N ARG A 31 -30.25 -29.51 -23.91
CA ARG A 31 -29.29 -30.60 -23.60
C ARG A 31 -28.46 -30.97 -24.83
N ASP A 32 -29.12 -31.08 -25.99
CA ASP A 32 -28.40 -31.39 -27.26
C ASP A 32 -27.39 -30.28 -27.59
N ALA A 33 -27.78 -29.03 -27.53
CA ALA A 33 -26.90 -27.89 -27.84
C ALA A 33 -25.69 -27.75 -26.91
N VAL A 34 -25.84 -27.98 -25.57
CA VAL A 34 -24.78 -27.83 -24.57
C VAL A 34 -24.07 -29.13 -24.26
N SER A 35 -24.36 -30.23 -25.00
CA SER A 35 -23.60 -31.47 -24.94
C SER A 35 -22.19 -31.34 -25.53
N HIS A 36 -21.93 -30.31 -26.34
CA HIS A 36 -20.66 -29.91 -26.90
C HIS A 36 -20.28 -28.50 -26.46
N ASP A 37 -19.02 -28.11 -26.69
CA ASP A 37 -18.61 -26.72 -26.40
C ASP A 37 -19.43 -25.77 -27.25
N TYR A 38 -19.92 -24.66 -26.70
CA TYR A 38 -20.91 -23.81 -27.35
C TYR A 38 -20.66 -22.32 -27.15
N VAL A 39 -21.27 -21.52 -28.01
CA VAL A 39 -21.33 -20.07 -27.94
C VAL A 39 -22.77 -19.59 -28.11
N CYS A 40 -23.08 -18.38 -27.63
CA CYS A 40 -24.40 -17.78 -27.68
C CYS A 40 -24.53 -16.71 -28.78
N ALA A 41 -23.53 -16.61 -29.65
CA ALA A 41 -23.53 -15.67 -30.76
C ALA A 41 -23.18 -16.33 -32.08
N GLU A 42 -23.69 -15.79 -33.19
CA GLU A 42 -23.34 -16.17 -34.54
C GLU A 42 -22.09 -15.43 -35.01
N TYR A 43 -21.16 -16.16 -35.62
CA TYR A 43 -19.92 -15.59 -36.13
C TYR A 43 -19.75 -15.87 -37.63
N LYS A 44 -19.13 -14.93 -38.34
CA LYS A 44 -18.82 -15.05 -39.76
C LYS A 44 -17.99 -16.32 -40.00
N ASN A 45 -18.42 -17.15 -40.95
CA ASN A 45 -17.81 -18.44 -41.25
C ASN A 45 -17.75 -19.42 -40.06
N HIS A 46 -18.65 -19.28 -39.10
CA HIS A 46 -18.69 -20.04 -37.84
C HIS A 46 -17.41 -19.93 -36.99
N TYR A 47 -16.55 -18.95 -37.29
CA TYR A 47 -15.29 -18.75 -36.60
C TYR A 47 -15.40 -17.71 -35.49
N ARG A 48 -15.27 -18.18 -34.25
CA ARG A 48 -15.41 -17.37 -33.02
C ARG A 48 -14.26 -16.36 -32.87
N ASN A 49 -14.58 -15.11 -33.09
CA ASN A 49 -13.74 -13.94 -32.84
C ASN A 49 -14.68 -12.72 -32.70
N SER A 50 -14.36 -11.76 -31.86
CA SER A 50 -15.15 -10.53 -31.67
C SER A 50 -15.34 -9.76 -32.99
N ASP A 51 -14.31 -9.72 -33.86
CA ASP A 51 -14.36 -9.07 -35.16
C ASP A 51 -15.28 -9.81 -36.17
N ASN A 52 -15.59 -11.07 -35.89
CA ASN A 52 -16.48 -11.91 -36.72
C ASN A 52 -17.91 -11.99 -36.18
N PHE A 53 -18.22 -11.26 -35.11
CA PHE A 53 -19.55 -11.26 -34.52
C PHE A 53 -20.61 -10.81 -35.55
N LEU A 54 -21.67 -11.57 -35.69
CA LEU A 54 -22.78 -11.26 -36.58
C LEU A 54 -24.04 -10.89 -35.81
N SER A 55 -24.44 -11.73 -34.87
CA SER A 55 -25.61 -11.45 -34.03
C SER A 55 -25.70 -12.41 -32.85
N ALA A 56 -26.46 -11.99 -31.83
CA ALA A 56 -26.86 -12.83 -30.70
C ALA A 56 -28.30 -12.55 -30.30
N ASP A 57 -29.03 -13.59 -29.91
CA ASP A 57 -30.35 -13.56 -29.29
C ASP A 57 -30.36 -14.24 -27.90
N CYS A 58 -29.18 -14.50 -27.38
CA CYS A 58 -28.93 -15.10 -26.08
C CYS A 58 -27.74 -14.42 -25.41
N LEU A 59 -27.91 -13.99 -24.16
CA LEU A 59 -26.85 -13.41 -23.35
C LEU A 59 -26.45 -14.38 -22.26
N PRO A 60 -25.22 -14.95 -22.30
CA PRO A 60 -24.72 -15.85 -21.29
C PRO A 60 -23.95 -15.10 -20.20
N VAL A 61 -24.09 -15.57 -18.98
CA VAL A 61 -23.25 -15.19 -17.83
C VAL A 61 -22.83 -16.40 -17.05
N ASP A 62 -21.70 -16.31 -16.34
CA ASP A 62 -21.07 -17.43 -15.63
C ASP A 62 -21.12 -17.18 -14.10
N CYS A 63 -21.49 -18.21 -13.33
CA CYS A 63 -21.53 -18.16 -11.88
C CYS A 63 -20.64 -19.28 -11.32
N ASP A 64 -19.40 -18.97 -11.02
CA ASP A 64 -18.40 -19.92 -10.52
C ASP A 64 -18.32 -19.96 -8.98
N ASN A 65 -18.97 -19.05 -8.26
CA ASN A 65 -18.92 -18.91 -6.81
C ASN A 65 -17.50 -18.81 -6.24
N ASP A 66 -16.58 -18.22 -7.02
CA ASP A 66 -15.18 -18.06 -6.63
C ASP A 66 -14.92 -16.90 -5.63
N HIS A 67 -15.97 -16.15 -5.29
CA HIS A 67 -15.92 -14.95 -4.43
C HIS A 67 -15.87 -15.27 -2.91
N SER A 68 -16.30 -16.46 -2.47
CA SER A 68 -16.26 -16.88 -1.07
C SER A 68 -15.97 -18.36 -0.92
N GLU A 69 -15.35 -18.74 0.19
CA GLU A 69 -15.15 -20.13 0.58
C GLU A 69 -16.26 -20.61 1.56
N ASP A 70 -17.05 -19.70 2.12
CA ASP A 70 -18.19 -20.03 2.98
C ASP A 70 -19.40 -20.46 2.14
N PRO A 71 -19.97 -21.68 2.33
CA PRO A 71 -21.17 -22.15 1.63
C PRO A 71 -22.38 -21.24 1.75
N LYS A 72 -22.48 -20.43 2.80
CA LYS A 72 -23.59 -19.50 3.01
C LYS A 72 -23.58 -18.32 2.05
N ASP A 73 -22.44 -18.02 1.47
CA ASP A 73 -22.27 -16.92 0.54
C ASP A 73 -22.39 -17.36 -0.93
N TRP A 74 -22.56 -18.66 -1.18
CA TRP A 74 -22.65 -19.17 -2.53
C TRP A 74 -24.01 -18.88 -3.16
N ILE A 75 -23.96 -18.47 -4.40
CA ILE A 75 -25.13 -18.17 -5.21
C ILE A 75 -25.68 -19.46 -5.80
N THR A 76 -26.98 -19.59 -5.74
CA THR A 76 -27.75 -20.68 -6.31
C THR A 76 -28.61 -20.20 -7.48
N PRO A 77 -29.17 -21.10 -8.32
CA PRO A 77 -30.17 -20.71 -9.32
C PRO A 77 -31.38 -19.97 -8.75
N ALA A 78 -31.80 -20.28 -7.52
CA ALA A 78 -32.89 -19.58 -6.85
C ALA A 78 -32.56 -18.09 -6.61
N ASP A 79 -31.33 -17.76 -6.22
CA ASP A 79 -30.88 -16.38 -6.02
C ASP A 79 -30.88 -15.61 -7.33
N VAL A 80 -30.55 -16.27 -8.47
CA VAL A 80 -30.62 -15.66 -9.79
C VAL A 80 -32.05 -15.38 -10.22
N LEU A 81 -32.96 -16.33 -9.98
CA LEU A 81 -34.41 -16.15 -10.28
C LEU A 81 -35.00 -15.01 -9.44
N GLU A 82 -34.57 -14.88 -8.20
CA GLU A 82 -34.98 -13.77 -7.35
C GLU A 82 -34.44 -12.41 -7.84
N ALA A 83 -33.24 -12.39 -8.38
CA ALA A 83 -32.63 -11.17 -8.90
C ALA A 83 -33.22 -10.71 -10.27
N PHE A 84 -33.76 -11.65 -11.05
CA PHE A 84 -34.36 -11.37 -12.38
C PHE A 84 -35.82 -11.83 -12.43
N PRO A 85 -36.71 -11.21 -11.66
CA PRO A 85 -38.11 -11.65 -11.53
C PRO A 85 -38.87 -11.50 -12.85
N GLY A 86 -39.52 -12.57 -13.25
CA GLY A 86 -40.34 -12.59 -14.47
C GLY A 86 -39.56 -12.63 -15.79
N VAL A 87 -38.22 -12.63 -15.72
CA VAL A 87 -37.37 -12.79 -16.91
C VAL A 87 -37.25 -14.26 -17.27
N SER A 88 -37.38 -14.57 -18.56
CA SER A 88 -37.09 -15.91 -19.09
C SER A 88 -35.60 -16.18 -18.99
N LEU A 89 -35.19 -17.32 -18.44
CA LEU A 89 -33.78 -17.73 -18.40
C LEU A 89 -33.64 -19.26 -18.43
N ALA A 90 -32.45 -19.72 -18.75
CA ALA A 90 -32.09 -21.13 -18.68
C ALA A 90 -30.77 -21.29 -17.92
N ILE A 91 -30.64 -22.36 -17.16
CA ILE A 91 -29.45 -22.74 -16.41
C ILE A 91 -28.80 -23.95 -17.08
N HIS A 92 -27.50 -23.91 -17.29
CA HIS A 92 -26.66 -25.06 -17.63
C HIS A 92 -25.61 -25.24 -16.54
N TYR A 93 -25.68 -26.36 -15.83
CA TYR A 93 -24.71 -26.68 -14.79
C TYR A 93 -23.35 -27.03 -15.39
N SER A 94 -22.31 -26.36 -14.92
CA SER A 94 -20.95 -26.58 -15.37
C SER A 94 -20.46 -28.02 -15.09
N ARG A 95 -19.58 -28.57 -15.93
CA ARG A 95 -18.91 -29.87 -15.71
C ARG A 95 -18.20 -29.98 -14.34
N PHE A 96 -17.90 -28.86 -13.69
CA PHE A 96 -17.32 -28.78 -12.34
C PHE A 96 -18.35 -28.43 -11.26
N ASN A 97 -19.63 -28.44 -11.57
CA ASN A 97 -20.67 -28.25 -10.56
C ASN A 97 -20.56 -29.29 -9.45
N GLN A 98 -20.57 -28.83 -8.19
CA GLN A 98 -20.46 -29.67 -6.98
C GLN A 98 -19.21 -30.59 -7.00
N ARG A 99 -18.12 -30.16 -7.63
CA ARG A 99 -16.85 -30.90 -7.69
C ARG A 99 -15.70 -30.01 -7.21
N GLU A 100 -14.73 -30.64 -6.55
CA GLU A 100 -13.49 -29.98 -6.15
C GLU A 100 -12.66 -29.64 -7.41
N LYS A 101 -12.09 -28.42 -7.45
CA LYS A 101 -11.25 -27.95 -8.56
C LYS A 101 -10.11 -27.08 -8.03
N ASN A 102 -8.88 -27.42 -8.39
CA ASN A 102 -7.67 -26.64 -8.04
C ASN A 102 -7.53 -26.37 -6.53
N GLY A 103 -7.88 -27.33 -5.68
CA GLY A 103 -7.81 -27.21 -4.21
C GLY A 103 -8.93 -26.39 -3.58
N LYS A 104 -9.91 -25.91 -4.37
CA LYS A 104 -11.09 -25.24 -3.87
C LYS A 104 -12.23 -26.26 -3.62
N PRO A 105 -13.02 -26.11 -2.53
CA PRO A 105 -14.09 -27.05 -2.19
C PRO A 105 -15.17 -27.14 -3.28
N ALA A 106 -15.89 -28.26 -3.29
CA ALA A 106 -17.04 -28.47 -4.16
C ALA A 106 -18.11 -27.38 -3.90
N ARG A 107 -18.55 -26.70 -4.97
CA ARG A 107 -19.51 -25.59 -4.89
C ARG A 107 -20.42 -25.55 -6.12
N PRO A 108 -21.59 -24.86 -6.05
CA PRO A 108 -22.45 -24.67 -7.21
C PRO A 108 -21.71 -23.89 -8.30
N LYS A 109 -21.73 -24.41 -9.53
CA LYS A 109 -21.13 -23.76 -10.71
C LYS A 109 -22.07 -23.95 -11.90
N PHE A 110 -22.54 -22.84 -12.47
CA PHE A 110 -23.52 -22.88 -13.54
C PHE A 110 -23.44 -21.65 -14.43
N HIS A 111 -23.93 -21.82 -15.65
CA HIS A 111 -24.08 -20.74 -16.62
C HIS A 111 -25.55 -20.34 -16.69
N VAL A 112 -25.83 -19.04 -16.74
CA VAL A 112 -27.19 -18.53 -16.96
C VAL A 112 -27.29 -18.00 -18.37
N LEU A 113 -28.30 -18.39 -19.10
CA LEU A 113 -28.56 -18.04 -20.48
C LEU A 113 -29.85 -17.25 -20.55
N PHE A 114 -29.76 -15.97 -20.85
CA PHE A 114 -30.92 -15.07 -20.95
C PHE A 114 -31.32 -14.89 -22.41
N PRO A 115 -32.57 -15.16 -22.83
CA PRO A 115 -33.08 -14.63 -24.08
C PRO A 115 -33.03 -13.12 -24.11
N ILE A 116 -32.58 -12.56 -25.23
CA ILE A 116 -32.52 -11.11 -25.49
C ILE A 116 -33.11 -10.81 -26.87
N ASP A 117 -33.44 -9.56 -27.11
CA ASP A 117 -33.70 -9.09 -28.47
C ASP A 117 -32.44 -9.22 -29.31
N ARG A 118 -32.61 -9.52 -30.59
CA ARG A 118 -31.47 -9.78 -31.46
C ARG A 118 -30.55 -8.57 -31.58
N VAL A 119 -29.30 -8.72 -31.12
CA VAL A 119 -28.25 -7.72 -31.21
C VAL A 119 -27.29 -8.06 -32.33
N THR A 120 -26.89 -7.08 -33.14
CA THR A 120 -25.99 -7.23 -34.29
C THR A 120 -24.66 -6.46 -34.12
N ASP A 121 -24.48 -5.78 -32.98
CA ASP A 121 -23.28 -5.02 -32.62
C ASP A 121 -22.57 -5.71 -31.47
N ALA A 122 -21.29 -6.05 -31.67
CA ALA A 122 -20.45 -6.73 -30.68
C ALA A 122 -20.18 -5.87 -29.44
N ALA A 123 -20.06 -4.55 -29.61
CA ALA A 123 -19.81 -3.63 -28.49
C ALA A 123 -21.06 -3.51 -27.63
N LEU A 124 -22.22 -3.31 -28.25
CA LEU A 124 -23.50 -3.29 -27.55
C LEU A 124 -23.76 -4.59 -26.79
N TYR A 125 -23.47 -5.74 -27.40
CA TYR A 125 -23.61 -7.06 -26.75
C TYR A 125 -22.69 -7.21 -25.53
N SER A 126 -21.44 -6.74 -25.60
CA SER A 126 -20.53 -6.72 -24.47
C SER A 126 -20.97 -5.74 -23.38
N ASP A 127 -21.52 -4.58 -23.75
CA ASP A 127 -22.01 -3.59 -22.80
C ASP A 127 -23.28 -4.06 -22.08
N MET A 128 -24.17 -4.78 -22.75
CA MET A 128 -25.29 -5.48 -22.10
C MET A 128 -24.80 -6.49 -21.04
N LYS A 129 -23.76 -7.28 -21.32
CA LYS A 129 -23.18 -8.20 -20.33
C LYS A 129 -22.61 -7.45 -19.12
N LYS A 130 -21.91 -6.32 -19.35
CA LYS A 130 -21.40 -5.46 -18.28
C LYS A 130 -22.53 -4.87 -17.42
N LEU A 131 -23.62 -4.45 -18.08
CA LEU A 131 -24.80 -3.93 -17.39
C LEU A 131 -25.45 -5.01 -16.50
N VAL A 132 -25.65 -6.23 -17.03
CA VAL A 132 -26.16 -7.36 -16.24
C VAL A 132 -25.22 -7.70 -15.08
N ASN A 133 -23.91 -7.71 -15.30
CA ASN A 133 -22.95 -7.91 -14.23
C ASN A 133 -22.97 -6.78 -13.18
N SER A 134 -23.26 -5.54 -13.58
CA SER A 134 -23.44 -4.43 -12.64
C SER A 134 -24.69 -4.55 -11.78
N ILE A 135 -25.74 -5.16 -12.31
CA ILE A 135 -27.00 -5.44 -11.59
C ILE A 135 -26.81 -6.64 -10.64
N PHE A 136 -26.10 -7.68 -11.11
CA PHE A 136 -25.83 -8.90 -10.36
C PHE A 136 -24.34 -9.25 -10.39
N PRO A 137 -23.52 -8.68 -9.51
CA PRO A 137 -22.05 -8.74 -9.56
C PRO A 137 -21.46 -10.09 -9.11
N TYR A 138 -22.26 -11.09 -8.83
CA TYR A 138 -21.83 -12.47 -8.56
C TYR A 138 -21.48 -13.27 -9.82
N PHE A 139 -21.80 -12.73 -11.00
CA PHE A 139 -21.37 -13.31 -12.27
C PHE A 139 -19.88 -13.04 -12.54
N ASP A 140 -19.20 -14.00 -13.17
CA ASP A 140 -17.76 -13.87 -13.46
C ASP A 140 -17.47 -12.74 -14.46
N THR A 141 -16.64 -11.79 -14.05
CA THR A 141 -16.21 -10.65 -14.87
C THR A 141 -15.37 -11.06 -16.09
N LYS A 142 -14.78 -12.27 -16.09
CA LYS A 142 -13.99 -12.80 -17.24
C LYS A 142 -14.84 -13.23 -18.43
N ALA A 143 -16.16 -13.24 -18.32
CA ALA A 143 -17.09 -13.71 -19.33
C ALA A 143 -17.77 -12.59 -20.12
N LEU A 144 -17.31 -11.33 -20.03
CA LEU A 144 -18.01 -10.15 -20.55
C LEU A 144 -17.73 -9.80 -22.02
N ASP A 145 -16.78 -10.48 -22.67
CA ASP A 145 -16.47 -10.26 -24.10
C ASP A 145 -17.54 -10.85 -25.03
N ALA A 146 -17.58 -10.34 -26.28
CA ALA A 146 -18.54 -10.80 -27.29
C ALA A 146 -18.21 -12.18 -27.87
N ALA A 147 -17.00 -12.70 -27.66
CA ALA A 147 -16.51 -13.96 -28.20
C ALA A 147 -16.38 -15.07 -27.13
N ARG A 148 -17.07 -14.95 -26.01
CA ARG A 148 -17.04 -15.95 -24.94
C ARG A 148 -17.64 -17.28 -25.40
N PHE A 149 -16.94 -18.39 -25.10
CA PHE A 149 -17.44 -19.75 -25.25
C PHE A 149 -17.60 -20.44 -23.90
N PHE A 150 -18.39 -21.50 -23.89
CA PHE A 150 -18.64 -22.34 -22.73
C PHE A 150 -18.35 -23.80 -23.06
N PHE A 151 -17.82 -24.51 -22.08
CA PHE A 151 -17.58 -25.93 -22.22
C PHE A 151 -18.87 -26.71 -22.08
N GLY A 152 -19.09 -27.65 -23.01
CA GLY A 152 -20.17 -28.61 -22.94
C GLY A 152 -19.95 -29.68 -21.88
N THR A 153 -21.00 -30.48 -21.63
CA THR A 153 -20.99 -31.61 -20.70
C THR A 153 -21.56 -32.83 -21.39
N GLN A 154 -20.99 -34.04 -21.17
CA GLN A 154 -21.47 -35.29 -21.80
C GLN A 154 -22.91 -35.65 -21.39
N GLU A 155 -23.26 -35.37 -20.13
CA GLU A 155 -24.61 -35.54 -19.58
C GLU A 155 -25.05 -34.18 -19.05
N PRO A 156 -25.58 -33.30 -19.92
CA PRO A 156 -25.94 -31.93 -19.51
C PRO A 156 -27.09 -31.92 -18.52
N ASP A 157 -26.86 -31.27 -17.39
CA ASP A 157 -27.92 -30.90 -16.45
C ASP A 157 -28.35 -29.46 -16.77
N VAL A 158 -29.66 -29.30 -17.10
CA VAL A 158 -30.23 -28.04 -17.55
C VAL A 158 -31.60 -27.80 -16.96
N GLU A 159 -31.88 -26.55 -16.64
CA GLU A 159 -33.18 -26.08 -16.17
C GLU A 159 -33.64 -24.91 -17.00
N LEU A 160 -34.92 -24.90 -17.40
CA LEU A 160 -35.52 -23.78 -18.12
C LEU A 160 -36.61 -23.12 -17.26
N TYR A 161 -36.50 -21.83 -17.13
CA TYR A 161 -37.42 -21.00 -16.38
C TYR A 161 -38.13 -20.03 -17.34
N PRO A 162 -39.38 -20.35 -17.76
CA PRO A 162 -40.14 -19.46 -18.63
C PRO A 162 -40.61 -18.23 -17.82
N GLY A 163 -40.30 -17.06 -18.32
CA GLY A 163 -40.74 -15.78 -17.77
C GLY A 163 -41.78 -15.09 -18.69
N ARG A 164 -42.24 -13.92 -18.27
CA ARG A 164 -43.19 -13.09 -19.00
C ARG A 164 -42.51 -12.12 -19.98
N MET A 165 -41.19 -11.88 -19.78
CA MET A 165 -40.39 -10.95 -20.58
C MET A 165 -39.00 -11.55 -20.86
N ASN A 166 -38.28 -11.01 -21.83
CA ASN A 166 -36.90 -11.29 -22.06
C ASN A 166 -35.98 -10.33 -21.25
N LEU A 167 -34.68 -10.54 -21.28
CA LEU A 167 -33.74 -9.67 -20.55
C LEU A 167 -33.70 -8.23 -21.12
N THR A 168 -33.86 -8.04 -22.43
CA THR A 168 -33.83 -6.71 -23.04
C THR A 168 -35.04 -5.89 -22.57
N GLU A 169 -36.22 -6.49 -22.52
CA GLU A 169 -37.43 -5.87 -21.97
C GLU A 169 -37.24 -5.52 -20.49
N PHE A 170 -36.66 -6.40 -19.72
CA PHE A 170 -36.34 -6.16 -18.29
C PHE A 170 -35.35 -5.01 -18.07
N LEU A 171 -34.35 -4.85 -18.96
CA LEU A 171 -33.35 -3.79 -18.86
C LEU A 171 -33.89 -2.43 -19.36
N ASN A 172 -34.88 -2.43 -20.25
CA ASN A 172 -35.49 -1.23 -20.86
C ASN A 172 -36.82 -0.83 -20.18
N ASP A 173 -37.24 -1.50 -19.12
CA ASP A 173 -38.50 -1.19 -18.43
C ASP A 173 -38.37 0.19 -17.76
N ASP A 174 -39.12 1.19 -18.28
CA ASP A 174 -39.10 2.60 -17.81
C ASP A 174 -39.55 2.77 -16.35
N GLU A 175 -40.17 1.75 -15.72
CA GLU A 175 -40.36 1.68 -14.29
C GLU A 175 -39.03 1.62 -13.51
N PHE A 176 -37.92 1.37 -14.20
CA PHE A 176 -36.58 1.38 -13.61
C PHE A 176 -36.14 2.79 -13.17
N ASP A 177 -36.54 3.82 -13.86
CA ASP A 177 -36.25 5.24 -13.56
C ASP A 177 -37.32 5.94 -12.71
N ALA A 178 -38.55 5.48 -12.73
CA ALA A 178 -39.68 6.08 -11.98
C ALA A 178 -39.69 5.78 -10.47
N GLY A 179 -38.77 4.92 -9.98
CA GLY A 179 -38.67 4.52 -8.56
C GLY A 179 -37.81 5.44 -7.69
N LEU A 180 -37.32 6.57 -8.20
CA LEU A 180 -36.51 7.51 -7.40
C LEU A 180 -37.40 8.44 -6.55
N PRO A 181 -37.07 8.68 -5.26
CA PRO A 181 -37.84 9.61 -4.43
C PRO A 181 -37.70 11.05 -4.94
N GLY A 182 -38.73 11.55 -5.56
CA GLY A 182 -38.81 12.91 -6.13
C GLY A 182 -40.01 13.11 -7.07
N GLY A 183 -40.57 12.04 -7.62
CA GLY A 183 -41.79 12.06 -8.40
C GLY A 183 -43.01 11.75 -7.53
N HIS A 184 -43.89 12.72 -7.33
CA HIS A 184 -45.19 12.51 -6.71
C HIS A 184 -46.10 11.73 -7.68
N GLU A 185 -46.19 10.41 -7.54
CA GLU A 185 -47.39 9.68 -7.90
C GLU A 185 -47.86 8.87 -6.67
N LYS A 186 -49.02 9.30 -6.18
CA LYS A 186 -49.78 8.60 -5.15
C LYS A 186 -50.48 7.41 -5.81
N ASP A 187 -50.45 6.23 -5.10
CA ASP A 187 -51.32 5.09 -5.30
C ASP A 187 -50.85 3.97 -6.25
N VAL A 188 -49.57 3.59 -6.24
CA VAL A 188 -49.15 2.28 -6.79
C VAL A 188 -48.89 1.30 -5.67
N VAL A 189 -49.84 0.40 -5.44
CA VAL A 189 -49.76 -0.72 -4.50
C VAL A 189 -48.90 -1.83 -5.12
N ILE A 190 -47.90 -2.36 -4.39
CA ILE A 190 -47.09 -3.51 -4.82
C ILE A 190 -47.87 -4.81 -4.47
N PRO A 191 -48.38 -5.58 -5.48
CA PRO A 191 -49.22 -6.74 -5.22
C PRO A 191 -48.45 -7.98 -4.76
N GLU A 192 -49.16 -8.92 -4.12
CA GLU A 192 -48.62 -10.25 -3.78
C GLU A 192 -48.09 -10.96 -5.03
N GLY A 193 -46.91 -11.56 -4.95
CA GLY A 193 -46.22 -12.23 -6.06
C GLY A 193 -45.13 -11.40 -6.74
N SER A 194 -45.11 -10.06 -6.53
CA SER A 194 -44.01 -9.20 -6.98
C SER A 194 -43.29 -8.47 -5.83
N ARG A 195 -43.78 -8.60 -4.58
CA ARG A 195 -43.28 -7.86 -3.42
C ARG A 195 -41.78 -8.07 -3.17
N ASN A 196 -41.37 -9.34 -3.00
CA ASN A 196 -40.00 -9.66 -2.65
C ASN A 196 -39.02 -9.23 -3.75
N ALA A 197 -39.39 -9.44 -5.02
CA ALA A 197 -38.58 -9.05 -6.16
C ALA A 197 -38.45 -7.53 -6.27
N THR A 198 -39.56 -6.80 -6.17
CA THR A 198 -39.57 -5.33 -6.21
C THR A 198 -38.78 -4.75 -5.03
N MET A 199 -38.95 -5.30 -3.84
CA MET A 199 -38.24 -4.83 -2.65
C MET A 199 -36.75 -5.18 -2.65
N SER A 200 -36.33 -6.36 -3.16
CA SER A 200 -34.92 -6.71 -3.35
C SER A 200 -34.24 -5.78 -4.34
N ARG A 201 -34.90 -5.47 -5.45
CA ARG A 201 -34.43 -4.51 -6.43
C ARG A 201 -34.31 -3.11 -5.83
N PHE A 202 -35.33 -2.63 -5.14
CA PHE A 202 -35.34 -1.33 -4.48
C PHE A 202 -34.27 -1.23 -3.37
N ALA A 203 -34.07 -2.26 -2.56
CA ALA A 203 -33.01 -2.32 -1.56
C ALA A 203 -31.62 -2.18 -2.20
N GLY A 204 -31.35 -2.88 -3.30
CA GLY A 204 -30.11 -2.77 -4.06
C GLY A 204 -29.86 -1.34 -4.62
N ILE A 205 -30.91 -0.66 -5.10
CA ILE A 205 -30.82 0.72 -5.59
C ILE A 205 -30.54 1.70 -4.46
N VAL A 206 -31.32 1.59 -3.36
CA VAL A 206 -31.24 2.50 -2.22
C VAL A 206 -29.91 2.39 -1.51
N ILE A 207 -29.40 1.17 -1.34
CA ILE A 207 -28.10 0.96 -0.69
C ILE A 207 -26.92 1.40 -1.56
N LYS A 208 -27.03 1.31 -2.89
CA LYS A 208 -26.07 1.92 -3.81
C LYS A 208 -26.08 3.44 -3.72
N LYS A 209 -27.27 4.04 -3.58
CA LYS A 209 -27.47 5.50 -3.58
C LYS A 209 -27.09 6.18 -2.26
N TYR A 210 -27.39 5.54 -1.13
CA TYR A 210 -27.21 6.13 0.20
C TYR A 210 -26.21 5.38 1.08
N GLY A 211 -25.57 4.32 0.58
CA GLY A 211 -24.70 3.44 1.38
C GLY A 211 -25.50 2.59 2.39
N ASP A 212 -24.80 1.83 3.22
CA ASP A 212 -25.37 1.12 4.34
C ASP A 212 -25.62 2.08 5.51
N THR A 213 -26.63 2.92 5.38
CA THR A 213 -26.97 3.99 6.32
C THR A 213 -28.39 3.85 6.83
N ALA A 214 -28.66 4.47 7.98
CA ALA A 214 -30.02 4.55 8.53
C ALA A 214 -31.03 5.19 7.55
N LYS A 215 -30.58 6.15 6.75
CA LYS A 215 -31.40 6.81 5.71
C LYS A 215 -31.79 5.82 4.60
N ALA A 216 -30.84 4.99 4.17
CA ALA A 216 -31.11 3.96 3.16
C ALA A 216 -32.15 2.95 3.67
N TYR A 217 -31.99 2.46 4.90
CA TYR A 217 -32.93 1.54 5.51
C TYR A 217 -34.33 2.16 5.71
N GLN A 218 -34.39 3.42 6.13
CA GLN A 218 -35.64 4.15 6.28
C GLN A 218 -36.39 4.24 4.94
N SER A 219 -35.73 4.62 3.85
CA SER A 219 -36.32 4.67 2.51
C SER A 219 -36.80 3.30 2.04
N PHE A 220 -36.07 2.23 2.37
CA PHE A 220 -36.48 0.86 2.08
C PHE A 220 -37.76 0.49 2.83
N LEU A 221 -37.90 0.82 4.12
CA LEU A 221 -39.10 0.57 4.92
C LEU A 221 -40.31 1.38 4.42
N GLU A 222 -40.10 2.63 4.01
CA GLU A 222 -41.18 3.48 3.42
C GLU A 222 -41.74 2.87 2.13
N LYS A 223 -40.86 2.32 1.26
CA LYS A 223 -41.30 1.61 0.07
C LYS A 223 -41.99 0.29 0.40
N ALA A 224 -41.52 -0.44 1.42
CA ALA A 224 -42.13 -1.70 1.87
C ALA A 224 -43.56 -1.49 2.42
N ALA A 225 -43.88 -0.32 2.96
CA ALA A 225 -45.19 0.02 3.50
C ALA A 225 -46.33 0.02 2.44
N ILE A 226 -45.99 0.16 1.14
CA ILE A 226 -46.95 0.10 0.05
C ILE A 226 -47.18 -1.30 -0.52
N CYS A 227 -46.54 -2.33 0.07
CA CYS A 227 -46.79 -3.74 -0.30
C CYS A 227 -48.13 -4.26 0.26
N VAL A 228 -48.93 -4.96 -0.55
CA VAL A 228 -50.18 -5.54 -0.14
C VAL A 228 -50.28 -7.03 -0.57
N PRO A 229 -50.40 -7.97 0.39
CA PRO A 229 -50.29 -7.79 1.84
C PRO A 229 -48.87 -7.34 2.25
N PRO A 230 -48.71 -6.74 3.45
CA PRO A 230 -47.38 -6.30 3.92
C PRO A 230 -46.38 -7.46 4.02
N LEU A 231 -45.11 -7.15 3.80
CA LEU A 231 -43.99 -8.07 4.06
C LEU A 231 -43.82 -8.23 5.58
N ASP A 232 -43.49 -9.45 6.03
CA ASP A 232 -43.17 -9.66 7.44
C ASP A 232 -41.73 -9.20 7.77
N ASN A 233 -41.42 -9.02 9.03
CA ASN A 233 -40.10 -8.57 9.49
C ASN A 233 -38.96 -9.52 9.10
N SER A 234 -39.23 -10.81 8.92
CA SER A 234 -38.24 -11.81 8.52
C SER A 234 -37.91 -11.66 7.03
N GLU A 235 -38.93 -11.46 6.20
CA GLU A 235 -38.78 -11.16 4.76
C GLU A 235 -38.00 -9.85 4.53
N LEU A 236 -38.38 -8.78 5.24
CA LEU A 236 -37.69 -7.47 5.16
C LEU A 236 -36.22 -7.56 5.58
N ASN A 237 -35.91 -8.24 6.67
CA ASN A 237 -34.55 -8.45 7.15
C ASN A 237 -33.72 -9.28 6.16
N THR A 238 -34.30 -10.33 5.58
CA THR A 238 -33.62 -11.18 4.58
C THR A 238 -33.24 -10.38 3.35
N ILE A 239 -34.18 -9.57 2.82
CA ILE A 239 -33.95 -8.69 1.66
C ILE A 239 -32.85 -7.67 1.99
N TRP A 240 -32.93 -7.00 3.15
CA TRP A 240 -31.98 -5.99 3.52
C TRP A 240 -30.57 -6.54 3.76
N HIS A 241 -30.43 -7.66 4.44
CA HIS A 241 -29.14 -8.33 4.62
C HIS A 241 -28.51 -8.80 3.30
N SER A 242 -29.32 -9.18 2.33
CA SER A 242 -28.83 -9.48 0.98
C SER A 242 -28.27 -8.23 0.30
N ALA A 243 -28.96 -7.09 0.43
CA ALA A 243 -28.50 -5.81 -0.10
C ALA A 243 -27.22 -5.30 0.60
N GLN A 244 -27.10 -5.49 1.92
CA GLN A 244 -25.88 -5.15 2.68
C GLN A 244 -24.67 -5.98 2.23
N ARG A 245 -24.84 -7.30 2.05
CA ARG A 245 -23.78 -8.16 1.52
C ARG A 245 -23.35 -7.73 0.12
N PHE A 246 -24.29 -7.37 -0.72
CA PHE A 246 -24.04 -6.81 -2.04
C PHE A 246 -23.22 -5.51 -1.96
N TYR A 247 -23.61 -4.56 -1.11
CA TYR A 247 -22.92 -3.31 -0.90
C TYR A 247 -21.49 -3.48 -0.38
N SER A 248 -21.28 -4.36 0.61
CA SER A 248 -19.97 -4.63 1.18
C SER A 248 -18.98 -5.26 0.17
N LYS A 249 -19.50 -5.92 -0.88
CA LYS A 249 -18.68 -6.43 -1.97
C LYS A 249 -18.33 -5.31 -2.96
N ILE A 250 -19.30 -4.52 -3.41
CA ILE A 250 -19.08 -3.43 -4.36
C ILE A 250 -18.18 -2.35 -3.79
N SER A 251 -18.32 -2.01 -2.52
CA SER A 251 -17.50 -0.98 -1.86
C SER A 251 -15.99 -1.30 -1.79
N ARG A 252 -15.61 -2.55 -2.09
CA ARG A 252 -14.21 -3.03 -2.12
C ARG A 252 -13.66 -3.18 -3.54
N GLU A 253 -14.45 -2.95 -4.58
CA GLU A 253 -14.00 -3.09 -5.97
C GLU A 253 -13.27 -1.83 -6.45
N ASP A 254 -12.17 -2.04 -7.20
CA ASP A 254 -11.47 -0.94 -7.86
C ASP A 254 -12.43 -0.21 -8.82
N GLY A 255 -12.64 1.09 -8.57
CA GLY A 255 -13.57 1.92 -9.34
C GLY A 255 -14.95 2.13 -8.68
N TYR A 256 -15.15 1.66 -7.45
CA TYR A 256 -16.32 1.99 -6.66
C TYR A 256 -16.43 3.51 -6.43
N VAL A 257 -17.59 4.07 -6.74
CA VAL A 257 -17.91 5.46 -6.43
C VAL A 257 -18.81 5.50 -5.21
N PRO A 258 -18.33 6.04 -4.06
CA PRO A 258 -19.14 6.12 -2.85
C PRO A 258 -20.45 6.89 -3.08
N PRO A 259 -21.54 6.56 -2.38
CA PRO A 259 -22.82 7.27 -2.48
C PRO A 259 -22.72 8.78 -2.23
N GLU A 260 -21.80 9.21 -1.39
CA GLU A 260 -21.49 10.61 -1.11
C GLU A 260 -21.02 11.36 -2.36
N VAL A 261 -20.28 10.67 -3.22
CA VAL A 261 -19.81 11.19 -4.51
C VAL A 261 -20.92 11.15 -5.58
N TYR A 262 -21.78 10.13 -5.51
CA TYR A 262 -22.90 9.97 -6.45
C TYR A 262 -24.03 10.97 -6.20
N ASN A 263 -24.22 11.37 -4.94
CA ASN A 263 -25.22 12.34 -4.50
C ASN A 263 -24.61 13.72 -4.25
N ASP A 264 -23.37 13.96 -4.72
CA ASP A 264 -22.71 15.24 -4.58
C ASP A 264 -23.46 16.27 -5.45
N GLU A 265 -24.08 17.24 -4.79
CA GLU A 265 -24.74 18.38 -5.46
C GLU A 265 -23.69 19.35 -6.07
N ASN A 266 -22.40 19.07 -5.90
CA ASN A 266 -21.32 19.89 -6.40
C ASN A 266 -21.18 19.73 -7.93
N SER A 267 -21.04 20.84 -8.60
CA SER A 267 -20.69 20.86 -10.01
C SER A 267 -19.18 20.79 -10.19
N TYR A 268 -18.73 19.82 -10.97
CA TYR A 268 -17.34 19.70 -11.44
C TYR A 268 -17.06 20.49 -12.71
N LYS A 269 -18.04 21.24 -13.19
CA LYS A 269 -17.90 22.10 -14.36
C LYS A 269 -16.98 23.27 -14.01
N PRO A 270 -15.86 23.49 -14.73
CA PRO A 270 -15.00 24.65 -14.51
C PRO A 270 -15.70 25.94 -14.95
N GLU A 271 -15.31 27.06 -14.35
CA GLU A 271 -15.82 28.39 -14.74
C GLU A 271 -15.42 28.73 -16.17
N ASP A 272 -14.20 28.38 -16.54
CA ASP A 272 -13.72 28.45 -17.93
C ASP A 272 -13.18 27.09 -18.40
N PHE A 273 -13.22 26.85 -19.72
CA PHE A 273 -12.78 25.59 -20.34
C PHE A 273 -11.28 25.60 -20.70
N SER A 274 -10.45 26.19 -19.85
CA SER A 274 -8.98 26.22 -19.98
C SER A 274 -8.30 25.09 -19.17
N ASP A 275 -6.98 24.98 -19.30
CA ASP A 275 -6.16 24.10 -18.45
C ASP A 275 -6.13 24.59 -16.99
N VAL A 276 -6.15 25.93 -16.80
CA VAL A 276 -6.16 26.56 -15.47
C VAL A 276 -7.51 26.30 -14.79
N GLY A 277 -8.65 26.56 -15.46
CA GLY A 277 -9.98 26.29 -14.88
C GLY A 277 -10.15 24.81 -14.52
N GLN A 278 -9.59 23.89 -15.31
CA GLN A 278 -9.58 22.46 -14.99
C GLN A 278 -8.72 22.17 -13.74
N ALA A 279 -7.56 22.82 -13.59
CA ALA A 279 -6.70 22.68 -12.45
C ALA A 279 -7.33 23.24 -11.17
N GLU A 280 -8.08 24.34 -11.25
CA GLU A 280 -8.85 24.91 -10.14
C GLU A 280 -9.89 23.92 -9.62
N VAL A 281 -10.64 23.26 -10.51
CA VAL A 281 -11.62 22.24 -10.14
C VAL A 281 -10.92 21.04 -9.48
N LEU A 282 -9.79 20.56 -10.04
CA LEU A 282 -9.03 19.47 -9.45
C LEU A 282 -8.56 19.85 -8.04
N SER A 283 -7.96 21.02 -7.88
CA SER A 283 -7.46 21.51 -6.61
C SER A 283 -8.56 21.71 -5.59
N LYS A 284 -9.74 22.23 -6.00
CA LYS A 284 -10.88 22.44 -5.12
C LYS A 284 -11.40 21.14 -4.51
N TYR A 285 -11.53 20.09 -5.30
CA TYR A 285 -12.19 18.86 -4.86
C TYR A 285 -11.24 17.76 -4.37
N PHE A 286 -9.97 17.84 -4.74
CA PHE A 286 -8.99 16.79 -4.41
C PHE A 286 -7.80 17.28 -3.60
N ALA A 287 -7.84 18.49 -3.01
CA ALA A 287 -6.75 18.99 -2.18
C ALA A 287 -6.46 18.11 -0.95
N ASN A 288 -7.47 17.41 -0.39
CA ASN A 288 -7.29 16.51 0.74
C ASN A 288 -6.71 15.14 0.33
N GLU A 289 -6.68 14.85 -0.98
CA GLU A 289 -6.18 13.59 -1.52
C GLU A 289 -4.88 13.76 -2.31
N LEU A 290 -4.67 14.94 -2.93
CA LEU A 290 -3.52 15.21 -3.78
C LEU A 290 -2.81 16.49 -3.35
N ARG A 291 -1.50 16.44 -3.18
CA ARG A 291 -0.63 17.58 -2.92
C ARG A 291 0.60 17.53 -3.82
N TYR A 292 1.27 18.65 -3.94
CA TYR A 292 2.52 18.79 -4.66
C TYR A 292 3.58 19.43 -3.76
N SER A 293 4.81 18.93 -3.82
CA SER A 293 5.95 19.59 -3.21
C SER A 293 7.16 19.50 -4.14
N PRO A 294 7.97 20.56 -4.27
CA PRO A 294 9.20 20.52 -5.08
C PRO A 294 10.16 19.39 -4.68
N ALA A 295 10.13 18.97 -3.42
CA ALA A 295 11.01 17.93 -2.88
C ALA A 295 10.55 16.49 -3.17
N THR A 296 9.25 16.26 -3.41
CA THR A 296 8.67 14.93 -3.58
C THR A 296 7.90 14.77 -4.89
N HIS A 297 7.65 15.88 -5.61
CA HIS A 297 6.65 15.96 -6.68
C HIS A 297 5.24 15.70 -6.14
N PHE A 298 4.39 15.02 -6.90
CA PHE A 298 3.05 14.70 -6.41
C PHE A 298 3.09 13.67 -5.28
N ILE A 299 2.29 13.93 -4.27
CA ILE A 299 1.95 12.99 -3.20
C ILE A 299 0.45 12.81 -3.16
N ARG A 300 0.02 11.57 -2.97
CA ARG A 300 -1.38 11.19 -2.83
C ARG A 300 -1.62 10.59 -1.46
N TYR A 301 -2.69 11.04 -0.80
CA TYR A 301 -3.17 10.43 0.43
C TYR A 301 -3.98 9.18 0.09
N SER A 302 -3.45 8.02 0.46
CA SER A 302 -4.12 6.73 0.34
C SER A 302 -3.59 5.81 1.42
N ASP A 303 -4.39 4.82 1.83
CA ASP A 303 -4.02 3.87 2.88
C ASP A 303 -3.53 4.55 4.18
N HIS A 304 -4.13 5.72 4.49
CA HIS A 304 -3.91 6.51 5.72
C HIS A 304 -2.60 7.31 5.78
N TYR A 305 -1.82 7.38 4.68
CA TYR A 305 -0.59 8.18 4.62
C TYR A 305 -0.35 8.78 3.23
N TRP A 306 0.58 9.72 3.11
CA TRP A 306 0.92 10.37 1.85
C TRP A 306 2.02 9.61 1.10
N GLN A 307 1.73 9.18 -0.11
CA GLN A 307 2.64 8.41 -0.97
C GLN A 307 3.16 9.27 -2.11
N GLU A 308 4.48 9.22 -2.37
CA GLU A 308 5.08 9.85 -3.55
C GLU A 308 4.71 9.01 -4.79
N THR A 309 3.82 9.52 -5.66
CA THR A 309 3.33 8.77 -6.81
C THR A 309 2.83 9.64 -7.96
N GLU A 310 3.50 9.57 -9.10
CA GLU A 310 3.03 10.17 -10.36
C GLU A 310 1.80 9.42 -10.92
N PRO A 311 1.75 8.07 -10.94
CA PRO A 311 0.54 7.35 -11.35
C PRO A 311 -0.66 7.66 -10.45
N GLY A 312 -0.45 7.92 -9.16
CA GLY A 312 -1.51 8.33 -8.24
C GLY A 312 -2.11 9.68 -8.59
N ALA A 313 -1.30 10.64 -8.98
CA ALA A 313 -1.78 11.95 -9.46
C ALA A 313 -2.61 11.81 -10.76
N GLN A 314 -2.13 10.97 -11.70
CA GLN A 314 -2.90 10.66 -12.90
C GLN A 314 -4.23 10.00 -12.59
N ALA A 315 -4.28 9.09 -11.61
CA ALA A 315 -5.52 8.44 -11.19
C ALA A 315 -6.55 9.44 -10.64
N VAL A 316 -6.10 10.44 -9.87
CA VAL A 316 -6.97 11.53 -9.39
C VAL A 316 -7.51 12.37 -10.55
N ALA A 317 -6.67 12.70 -11.53
CA ALA A 317 -7.12 13.43 -12.71
C ALA A 317 -8.10 12.60 -13.57
N HIS A 318 -7.89 11.29 -13.69
CA HIS A 318 -8.84 10.38 -14.35
C HIS A 318 -10.18 10.35 -13.61
N GLU A 319 -10.16 10.31 -12.29
CA GLU A 319 -11.38 10.35 -11.47
C GLU A 319 -12.17 11.65 -11.68
N LEU A 320 -11.49 12.80 -11.65
CA LEU A 320 -12.14 14.07 -11.95
C LEU A 320 -12.80 14.04 -13.32
N THR A 321 -12.07 13.62 -14.37
CA THR A 321 -12.63 13.62 -15.74
C THR A 321 -13.77 12.61 -15.89
N ARG A 322 -13.79 11.52 -15.11
CA ARG A 322 -14.90 10.56 -15.06
C ARG A 322 -16.14 11.20 -14.46
N ARG A 323 -16.01 11.92 -13.34
CA ARG A 323 -17.12 12.66 -12.70
C ARG A 323 -17.66 13.75 -13.60
N GLN A 324 -16.77 14.52 -14.23
CA GLN A 324 -17.16 15.55 -15.19
C GLN A 324 -17.94 15.00 -16.39
N LEU A 325 -17.50 13.85 -16.94
CA LEU A 325 -18.20 13.24 -18.06
C LEU A 325 -19.60 12.75 -17.67
N ALA A 326 -19.73 12.14 -16.49
CA ALA A 326 -21.02 11.71 -15.97
C ALA A 326 -21.98 12.89 -15.76
N GLU A 327 -21.49 13.98 -15.14
CA GLU A 327 -22.24 15.23 -14.97
C GLU A 327 -22.63 15.84 -16.32
N ALA A 328 -21.68 15.93 -17.24
CA ALA A 328 -21.91 16.52 -18.56
C ALA A 328 -22.94 15.73 -19.39
N ASN A 329 -22.92 14.39 -19.30
CA ASN A 329 -23.91 13.53 -19.96
C ASN A 329 -25.32 13.74 -19.36
N ARG A 330 -25.44 13.82 -18.03
CA ARG A 330 -26.69 14.13 -17.35
C ARG A 330 -27.23 15.49 -17.79
N ASN A 331 -26.43 16.54 -17.71
CA ASN A 331 -26.82 17.89 -18.13
C ASN A 331 -27.24 17.94 -19.60
N MET A 332 -26.56 17.14 -20.45
CA MET A 332 -26.90 17.04 -21.88
C MET A 332 -28.26 16.38 -22.10
N MET A 333 -28.57 15.30 -21.36
CA MET A 333 -29.86 14.60 -21.44
C MET A 333 -31.00 15.50 -20.95
N GLU A 334 -30.82 16.19 -19.83
CA GLU A 334 -31.82 17.12 -19.28
C GLU A 334 -32.09 18.30 -20.24
N ALA A 335 -31.02 18.89 -20.77
CA ALA A 335 -31.14 19.99 -21.74
C ALA A 335 -31.84 19.55 -23.05
N LEU A 336 -31.53 18.33 -23.52
CA LEU A 336 -32.19 17.75 -24.70
C LEU A 336 -33.69 17.50 -24.45
N GLN A 337 -34.01 17.00 -23.25
CA GLN A 337 -35.43 16.78 -22.87
C GLN A 337 -36.19 18.10 -22.79
N LYS A 338 -35.61 19.14 -22.17
CA LYS A 338 -36.22 20.51 -22.19
C LYS A 338 -36.42 21.02 -23.59
N LEU A 339 -35.43 20.88 -24.48
CA LEU A 339 -35.49 21.31 -25.88
C LEU A 339 -36.62 20.62 -26.64
N LYS A 340 -36.85 19.33 -26.39
CA LYS A 340 -37.96 18.56 -26.97
C LYS A 340 -39.31 19.01 -26.40
N ASN A 341 -39.41 19.17 -25.09
CA ASN A 341 -40.65 19.52 -24.40
C ASN A 341 -41.19 20.88 -24.80
N CYS A 342 -40.32 21.89 -25.07
CA CYS A 342 -40.72 23.20 -25.57
C CYS A 342 -40.92 23.27 -27.09
N GLY A 343 -40.73 22.17 -27.83
CA GLY A 343 -40.89 22.10 -29.28
C GLY A 343 -39.77 22.76 -30.10
N ALA A 344 -38.68 23.21 -29.46
CA ALA A 344 -37.55 23.82 -30.15
C ALA A 344 -36.80 22.84 -31.05
N GLN A 345 -36.77 21.53 -30.69
CA GLN A 345 -36.14 20.48 -31.49
C GLN A 345 -36.79 20.37 -32.87
N GLU A 346 -38.12 20.44 -32.98
CA GLU A 346 -38.83 20.38 -34.27
C GLU A 346 -38.46 21.56 -35.20
N ILE A 347 -38.24 22.75 -34.63
CA ILE A 347 -37.80 23.92 -35.40
C ILE A 347 -36.37 23.69 -35.92
N LEU A 348 -35.49 23.14 -35.11
CA LEU A 348 -34.10 22.83 -35.50
C LEU A 348 -34.03 21.75 -36.58
N ASP A 349 -34.88 20.74 -36.52
CA ASP A 349 -34.92 19.64 -37.49
C ASP A 349 -35.45 20.08 -38.87
N ASN A 350 -36.34 21.09 -38.91
CA ASN A 350 -37.01 21.54 -40.11
C ASN A 350 -36.39 22.80 -40.76
N THR A 351 -35.41 23.46 -40.10
CA THR A 351 -34.84 24.71 -40.60
C THR A 351 -33.33 24.80 -40.41
N SER A 352 -32.66 25.70 -41.16
CA SER A 352 -31.26 25.99 -40.89
C SER A 352 -31.09 26.69 -39.53
N LYS A 353 -29.94 26.46 -38.85
CA LYS A 353 -29.66 27.00 -37.51
C LYS A 353 -29.98 28.50 -37.38
N ALA A 354 -29.50 29.35 -38.30
CA ALA A 354 -29.72 30.78 -38.28
C ALA A 354 -31.22 31.18 -38.42
N LYS A 355 -32.00 30.39 -39.13
CA LYS A 355 -33.43 30.62 -39.28
C LYS A 355 -34.22 30.07 -38.10
N ALA A 356 -33.76 28.96 -37.52
CA ALA A 356 -34.32 28.39 -36.29
C ALA A 356 -34.27 29.40 -35.15
N GLU A 357 -33.09 30.04 -34.92
CA GLU A 357 -32.90 31.07 -33.91
C GLU A 357 -33.87 32.28 -34.06
N GLN A 358 -34.24 32.60 -35.27
CA GLN A 358 -35.22 33.69 -35.52
C GLN A 358 -36.68 33.28 -35.30
N LEU A 359 -36.97 31.99 -35.33
CA LEU A 359 -38.35 31.44 -35.22
C LEU A 359 -38.66 30.98 -33.78
N MET A 360 -37.67 30.83 -32.92
CA MET A 360 -37.85 30.40 -31.55
C MET A 360 -38.45 31.50 -30.66
N SER A 361 -39.34 31.12 -29.77
CA SER A 361 -39.78 31.96 -28.67
C SER A 361 -38.67 32.14 -27.65
N ASP A 362 -38.83 33.08 -26.71
CA ASP A 362 -37.84 33.32 -25.64
C ASP A 362 -37.57 32.05 -24.83
N GLU A 363 -38.60 31.28 -24.45
CA GLU A 363 -38.47 30.00 -23.74
C GLU A 363 -37.76 28.95 -24.58
N GLN A 364 -38.04 28.85 -25.85
CA GLN A 364 -37.38 27.93 -26.78
C GLN A 364 -35.93 28.32 -27.00
N MET A 365 -35.62 29.61 -27.03
CA MET A 365 -34.25 30.12 -27.14
C MET A 365 -33.45 29.86 -25.87
N GLU A 366 -34.05 30.01 -24.67
CA GLU A 366 -33.41 29.67 -23.41
C GLU A 366 -33.04 28.18 -23.35
N ALA A 367 -34.00 27.30 -23.67
CA ALA A 367 -33.75 25.86 -23.73
C ALA A 367 -32.66 25.49 -24.77
N TYR A 368 -32.61 26.20 -25.89
CA TYR A 368 -31.58 26.01 -26.90
C TYR A 368 -30.18 26.46 -26.41
N GLN A 369 -30.10 27.59 -25.70
CA GLN A 369 -28.85 28.04 -25.11
C GLN A 369 -28.36 27.08 -24.02
N GLU A 370 -29.25 26.55 -23.17
CA GLU A 370 -28.92 25.50 -22.20
C GLU A 370 -28.36 24.25 -22.89
N PHE A 371 -28.98 23.81 -23.96
CA PHE A 371 -28.51 22.68 -24.77
C PHE A 371 -27.11 22.92 -25.37
N LEU A 372 -26.86 24.11 -25.91
CA LEU A 372 -25.57 24.47 -26.46
C LEU A 372 -24.48 24.49 -25.37
N ALA A 373 -24.83 25.02 -24.19
CA ALA A 373 -23.91 25.05 -23.03
C ALA A 373 -23.60 23.63 -22.51
N ALA A 374 -24.61 22.77 -22.42
CA ALA A 374 -24.43 21.36 -22.03
C ALA A 374 -23.59 20.61 -23.06
N LYS A 375 -23.80 20.81 -24.36
CA LYS A 375 -23.01 20.23 -25.46
C LYS A 375 -21.54 20.70 -25.41
N ALA A 376 -21.30 21.99 -25.12
CA ALA A 376 -19.95 22.54 -24.99
C ALA A 376 -19.22 21.90 -23.81
N TYR A 377 -19.88 21.74 -22.65
CA TYR A 377 -19.32 21.09 -21.47
C TYR A 377 -19.05 19.61 -21.74
N GLN A 378 -19.96 18.87 -22.38
CA GLN A 378 -19.72 17.47 -22.74
C GLN A 378 -18.51 17.33 -23.67
N SER A 379 -18.39 18.18 -24.69
CA SER A 379 -17.24 18.19 -25.59
C SER A 379 -15.93 18.52 -24.88
N PHE A 380 -15.97 19.39 -23.87
CA PHE A 380 -14.84 19.68 -23.00
C PHE A 380 -14.48 18.46 -22.15
N ALA A 381 -15.43 17.87 -21.42
CA ALA A 381 -15.21 16.72 -20.54
C ALA A 381 -14.60 15.52 -21.30
N VAL A 382 -15.08 15.24 -22.52
CA VAL A 382 -14.52 14.18 -23.38
C VAL A 382 -13.05 14.47 -23.71
N ARG A 383 -12.72 15.70 -24.14
CA ARG A 383 -11.36 16.08 -24.52
C ARG A 383 -10.40 16.07 -23.33
N ARG A 384 -10.87 16.36 -22.10
CA ARG A 384 -10.02 16.35 -20.89
C ARG A 384 -9.50 14.96 -20.52
N ARG A 385 -10.02 13.91 -21.14
CA ARG A 385 -9.57 12.52 -20.93
C ARG A 385 -8.35 12.14 -21.79
N ASP A 386 -7.95 13.00 -22.71
CA ASP A 386 -6.71 12.80 -23.48
C ASP A 386 -5.48 12.96 -22.59
N SER A 387 -4.48 12.11 -22.80
CA SER A 387 -3.23 12.09 -22.00
C SER A 387 -2.55 13.46 -21.96
N LYS A 388 -2.51 14.19 -23.07
CA LYS A 388 -1.95 15.54 -23.13
C LYS A 388 -2.65 16.51 -22.18
N ASN A 389 -3.98 16.45 -22.13
CA ASN A 389 -4.79 17.35 -21.31
C ASN A 389 -4.71 16.96 -19.82
N ILE A 390 -4.61 15.66 -19.50
CA ILE A 390 -4.32 15.18 -18.16
C ILE A 390 -2.98 15.75 -17.66
N THR A 391 -1.93 15.64 -18.48
CA THR A 391 -0.60 16.18 -18.14
C THR A 391 -0.61 17.70 -17.97
N SER A 392 -1.30 18.44 -18.85
CA SER A 392 -1.44 19.89 -18.73
C SER A 392 -2.17 20.27 -17.43
N THR A 393 -3.29 19.61 -17.14
CA THR A 393 -4.04 19.85 -15.89
C THR A 393 -3.14 19.65 -14.66
N LEU A 394 -2.44 18.51 -14.58
CA LEU A 394 -1.55 18.22 -13.44
C LEU A 394 -0.42 19.26 -13.33
N LYS A 395 0.13 19.73 -14.43
CA LYS A 395 1.15 20.76 -14.41
C LYS A 395 0.64 22.09 -13.85
N GLU A 396 -0.56 22.52 -14.26
CA GLU A 396 -1.16 23.76 -13.77
C GLU A 396 -1.65 23.66 -12.31
N THR A 397 -1.85 22.45 -11.77
CA THR A 397 -2.18 22.27 -10.34
C THR A 397 -1.01 22.43 -9.39
N HIS A 398 0.26 22.41 -9.86
CA HIS A 398 1.42 22.52 -8.98
C HIS A 398 1.34 23.70 -8.01
N PRO A 399 1.15 24.97 -8.48
CA PRO A 399 1.10 26.12 -7.57
C PRO A 399 -0.13 26.11 -6.64
N MET A 400 -1.22 25.43 -7.05
CA MET A 400 -2.47 25.39 -6.29
C MET A 400 -2.44 24.35 -5.17
N LEU A 401 -1.71 23.26 -5.38
CA LEU A 401 -1.59 22.13 -4.43
C LEU A 401 -0.25 22.12 -3.70
N GLU A 402 0.57 23.16 -3.88
CA GLU A 402 1.90 23.22 -3.29
C GLU A 402 1.85 23.27 -1.76
N ILE A 403 2.67 22.41 -1.14
CA ILE A 403 2.96 22.41 0.29
C ILE A 403 4.46 22.54 0.53
N SER A 404 4.82 23.16 1.63
CA SER A 404 6.22 23.27 2.02
C SER A 404 6.81 21.88 2.34
N PRO A 405 8.04 21.57 1.90
CA PRO A 405 8.75 20.37 2.34
C PRO A 405 8.88 20.25 3.88
N ARG A 406 8.74 21.36 4.61
CA ARG A 406 8.83 21.40 6.08
C ARG A 406 7.54 20.91 6.77
N ASP A 407 6.42 20.94 6.05
CA ASP A 407 5.12 20.49 6.59
C ASP A 407 5.02 18.96 6.53
N LEU A 408 5.84 18.31 5.69
CA LEU A 408 5.87 16.86 5.57
C LEU A 408 6.56 16.22 6.76
N ASP A 409 5.87 15.27 7.44
CA ASP A 409 6.35 14.60 8.66
C ASP A 409 6.76 15.59 9.77
N ALA A 410 6.09 16.74 9.88
CA ALA A 410 6.47 17.85 10.77
C ALA A 410 6.43 17.48 12.26
N ASP A 411 5.41 16.74 12.72
CA ASP A 411 5.39 16.22 14.10
C ASP A 411 6.12 14.86 14.15
N CYS A 412 7.36 14.91 14.61
CA CYS A 412 8.23 13.74 14.74
C CYS A 412 7.72 12.68 15.74
N PHE A 413 6.73 13.00 16.57
CA PHE A 413 6.15 12.09 17.56
C PHE A 413 4.93 11.33 17.04
N LEU A 414 4.43 11.64 15.85
CA LEU A 414 3.32 10.89 15.26
C LEU A 414 3.85 9.64 14.55
N LEU A 415 3.22 8.51 14.82
CA LEU A 415 3.48 7.23 14.16
C LEU A 415 2.19 6.73 13.51
N CYS A 416 2.17 6.65 12.18
CA CYS A 416 1.04 6.10 11.44
C CYS A 416 1.12 4.58 11.40
N THR A 417 0.02 3.91 11.75
CA THR A 417 -0.16 2.45 11.67
C THR A 417 -1.38 2.13 10.81
N PRO A 418 -1.64 0.89 10.38
CA PRO A 418 -2.81 0.59 9.54
C PRO A 418 -4.17 0.98 10.12
N GLU A 419 -4.35 0.99 11.44
CA GLU A 419 -5.66 1.27 12.06
C GLU A 419 -5.76 2.65 12.71
N ALA A 420 -4.65 3.26 13.13
CA ALA A 420 -4.65 4.54 13.85
C ALA A 420 -3.31 5.27 13.73
N THR A 421 -3.32 6.58 13.97
CA THR A 421 -2.11 7.38 14.21
C THR A 421 -1.86 7.49 15.69
N TYR A 422 -0.64 7.18 16.15
CA TYR A 422 -0.24 7.23 17.55
C TYR A 422 0.60 8.45 17.87
N ASP A 423 0.22 9.19 18.91
CA ASP A 423 1.07 10.19 19.55
C ASP A 423 1.98 9.47 20.57
N LEU A 424 3.24 9.29 20.20
CA LEU A 424 4.24 8.57 21.00
C LEU A 424 4.48 9.16 22.40
N ARG A 425 4.17 10.45 22.61
CA ARG A 425 4.23 11.09 23.93
C ARG A 425 3.26 10.47 24.93
N LYS A 426 2.17 9.90 24.44
CA LYS A 426 1.12 9.26 25.24
C LYS A 426 1.21 7.75 25.26
N GLY A 427 2.11 7.16 24.47
CA GLY A 427 2.23 5.70 24.32
C GLY A 427 0.98 5.10 23.67
N MET A 428 0.57 3.93 24.12
CA MET A 428 -0.63 3.25 23.60
C MET A 428 -1.92 4.03 23.78
N ALA A 429 -2.01 4.92 24.77
CA ALA A 429 -3.15 5.82 24.95
C ALA A 429 -3.18 6.98 23.94
N GLY A 430 -2.18 7.12 23.09
CA GLY A 430 -2.06 8.16 22.08
C GLY A 430 -2.72 7.85 20.75
N ALA A 431 -3.49 6.76 20.63
CA ALA A 431 -4.22 6.40 19.44
C ALA A 431 -5.26 7.46 19.05
N ARG A 432 -5.32 7.82 17.79
CA ARG A 432 -6.35 8.71 17.22
C ARG A 432 -6.60 8.34 15.75
N GLU A 433 -7.71 8.82 15.23
CA GLU A 433 -8.02 8.67 13.80
C GLU A 433 -6.93 9.29 12.92
N HIS A 434 -6.78 8.73 11.73
CA HIS A 434 -5.88 9.26 10.72
C HIS A 434 -6.36 10.62 10.21
N SER A 435 -5.42 11.51 9.91
CA SER A 435 -5.73 12.79 9.28
C SER A 435 -4.77 13.05 8.12
N ALA A 436 -5.32 13.47 6.99
CA ALA A 436 -4.52 13.93 5.85
C ALA A 436 -3.67 15.17 6.22
N ASP A 437 -4.13 15.98 7.16
CA ASP A 437 -3.45 17.20 7.61
C ASP A 437 -2.19 16.93 8.43
N ASP A 438 -1.95 15.68 8.83
CA ASP A 438 -0.69 15.31 9.49
C ASP A 438 0.50 15.22 8.52
N PHE A 439 0.24 15.15 7.23
CA PHE A 439 1.23 15.01 6.16
C PHE A 439 2.26 13.90 6.40
N ILE A 440 1.85 12.81 7.04
CA ILE A 440 2.72 11.65 7.32
C ILE A 440 2.93 10.86 6.03
N LYS A 441 4.20 10.56 5.71
CA LYS A 441 4.60 9.86 4.46
C LYS A 441 4.94 8.39 4.63
N LYS A 442 4.80 7.84 5.79
CA LYS A 442 5.19 6.46 6.09
C LYS A 442 4.19 5.80 7.02
N ILE A 443 4.14 4.48 6.96
CA ILE A 443 3.25 3.68 7.78
C ILE A 443 4.01 2.44 8.29
N THR A 444 3.65 1.95 9.47
CA THR A 444 4.12 0.66 9.97
C THR A 444 3.47 -0.49 9.21
N SER A 445 4.03 -1.69 9.29
CA SER A 445 3.47 -2.85 8.59
C SER A 445 2.33 -3.53 9.35
N VAL A 446 2.18 -3.24 10.64
CA VAL A 446 1.16 -3.79 11.54
C VAL A 446 0.63 -2.69 12.45
N SER A 447 -0.57 -2.90 13.01
CA SER A 447 -1.09 -2.09 14.12
C SER A 447 -0.60 -2.64 15.45
N PRO A 448 -0.43 -1.81 16.49
CA PRO A 448 -0.03 -2.29 17.80
C PRO A 448 -1.20 -2.97 18.52
N GLY A 449 -0.91 -4.05 19.25
CA GLY A 449 -1.91 -4.84 19.96
C GLY A 449 -1.30 -5.75 21.01
N SER A 450 -2.07 -6.69 21.52
CA SER A 450 -1.64 -7.66 22.53
C SER A 450 -1.32 -9.05 21.99
N LYS A 451 -1.57 -9.29 20.71
CA LYS A 451 -1.32 -10.59 20.07
C LYS A 451 0.15 -10.96 20.17
N GLY A 452 0.46 -12.11 20.72
CA GLY A 452 1.82 -12.62 20.84
C GLY A 452 2.66 -11.99 21.93
N ALA A 453 2.09 -11.27 22.90
CA ALA A 453 2.83 -10.61 23.98
C ALA A 453 3.71 -11.58 24.76
N GLN A 454 3.23 -12.78 25.11
CA GLN A 454 4.02 -13.79 25.78
C GLN A 454 5.15 -14.32 24.89
N LEU A 455 4.90 -14.55 23.60
CA LEU A 455 5.91 -14.98 22.64
C LEU A 455 7.04 -13.96 22.50
N TRP A 456 6.69 -12.67 22.49
CA TRP A 456 7.68 -11.59 22.46
C TRP A 456 8.49 -11.52 23.74
N GLN A 457 7.83 -11.62 24.91
CA GLN A 457 8.50 -11.62 26.21
C GLN A 457 9.45 -12.82 26.34
N ASP A 458 9.02 -14.02 25.95
CA ASP A 458 9.85 -15.23 25.99
C ASP A 458 11.09 -15.08 25.08
N ASN A 459 10.95 -14.42 23.94
CA ASN A 459 12.07 -14.10 23.04
C ASN A 459 13.05 -13.11 23.67
N LEU A 460 12.55 -12.04 24.31
CA LEU A 460 13.39 -11.08 25.05
C LEU A 460 14.14 -11.75 26.19
N ASP A 461 13.46 -12.57 26.98
CA ASP A 461 14.03 -13.33 28.08
C ASP A 461 15.13 -14.29 27.62
N LEU A 462 14.94 -14.93 26.48
CA LEU A 462 15.94 -15.81 25.88
C LEU A 462 17.17 -15.03 25.40
N ILE A 463 16.96 -13.95 24.63
CA ILE A 463 18.06 -13.20 23.99
C ILE A 463 18.89 -12.43 25.05
N PHE A 464 18.22 -11.80 26.01
CA PHE A 464 18.83 -10.96 27.03
C PHE A 464 19.01 -11.69 28.39
N GLN A 465 18.83 -13.03 28.40
CA GLN A 465 19.07 -13.87 29.58
C GLN A 465 18.31 -13.39 30.84
N LYS A 466 17.10 -12.86 30.65
CA LYS A 466 16.23 -12.29 31.69
C LYS A 466 16.81 -11.06 32.42
N ASP A 467 17.81 -10.40 31.85
CA ASP A 467 18.30 -9.12 32.36
C ASP A 467 17.27 -8.03 32.07
N GLN A 468 16.41 -7.73 33.06
CA GLN A 468 15.34 -6.76 32.93
C GLN A 468 15.86 -5.34 32.69
N GLN A 469 17.01 -4.98 33.25
CA GLN A 469 17.59 -3.65 33.02
C GLN A 469 18.03 -3.48 31.57
N LEU A 470 18.64 -4.51 31.00
CA LEU A 470 19.03 -4.54 29.60
C LEU A 470 17.79 -4.55 28.67
N ILE A 471 16.76 -5.33 29.01
CA ILE A 471 15.49 -5.37 28.23
C ILE A 471 14.83 -3.98 28.23
N ASP A 472 14.72 -3.31 29.38
CA ASP A 472 14.15 -1.97 29.47
C ASP A 472 15.00 -0.94 28.72
N TYR A 473 16.32 -1.04 28.77
CA TYR A 473 17.24 -0.20 28.02
C TYR A 473 17.03 -0.36 26.50
N VAL A 474 17.01 -1.60 26.01
CA VAL A 474 16.82 -1.92 24.60
C VAL A 474 15.41 -1.50 24.15
N GLN A 475 14.39 -1.60 25.02
CA GLN A 475 13.05 -1.08 24.71
C GLN A 475 13.08 0.43 24.43
N MET A 476 13.79 1.20 25.25
CA MET A 476 13.92 2.64 25.05
C MET A 476 14.72 2.98 23.78
N ILE A 477 15.76 2.22 23.46
CA ILE A 477 16.51 2.34 22.18
C ILE A 477 15.59 2.07 20.98
N CYS A 478 14.76 1.01 21.04
CA CYS A 478 13.75 0.75 20.00
C CYS A 478 12.68 1.83 19.95
N GLY A 479 12.34 2.42 21.09
CA GLY A 479 11.45 3.58 21.18
C GLY A 479 12.02 4.81 20.46
N LEU A 480 13.31 5.10 20.59
CA LEU A 480 13.99 6.16 19.80
C LEU A 480 13.84 5.90 18.30
N ALA A 481 13.93 4.64 17.87
CA ALA A 481 13.77 4.23 16.47
C ALA A 481 12.34 4.42 15.94
N ALA A 482 11.35 4.71 16.78
CA ALA A 482 10.00 5.09 16.36
C ALA A 482 9.83 6.61 16.25
N ILE A 483 10.71 7.40 16.82
CA ILE A 483 10.63 8.87 16.81
C ILE A 483 11.33 9.43 15.57
N GLY A 484 10.70 10.38 14.88
CA GLY A 484 11.18 10.97 13.62
C GLY A 484 12.22 12.09 13.79
N LYS A 485 13.03 12.05 14.85
CA LYS A 485 14.09 13.03 15.12
C LYS A 485 15.21 12.39 15.94
N VAL A 486 16.45 12.78 15.66
CA VAL A 486 17.60 12.35 16.46
C VAL A 486 17.65 13.17 17.76
N PHE A 487 17.47 12.50 18.88
CA PHE A 487 17.65 13.06 20.23
C PHE A 487 18.92 12.50 20.90
N VAL A 488 19.31 11.29 20.53
CA VAL A 488 20.52 10.63 21.02
C VAL A 488 21.42 10.38 19.82
N GLU A 489 22.55 11.08 19.75
CA GLU A 489 23.54 10.96 18.67
C GLU A 489 24.38 9.71 18.88
N ALA A 490 23.89 8.53 18.49
CA ALA A 490 24.58 7.27 18.72
C ALA A 490 24.52 6.29 17.54
N LEU A 491 25.59 5.52 17.37
CA LEU A 491 25.62 4.27 16.65
C LEU A 491 25.41 3.13 17.65
N ILE A 492 24.30 2.42 17.53
CA ILE A 492 23.99 1.25 18.35
C ILE A 492 24.68 0.03 17.75
N ILE A 493 25.63 -0.56 18.44
CA ILE A 493 26.34 -1.77 18.01
C ILE A 493 25.77 -2.95 18.79
N ALA A 494 24.99 -3.79 18.13
CA ALA A 494 24.54 -5.06 18.66
C ALA A 494 25.63 -6.13 18.40
N TYR A 495 26.33 -6.53 19.44
CA TYR A 495 27.52 -7.37 19.34
C TYR A 495 27.35 -8.74 20.02
N GLY A 496 28.01 -9.77 19.46
CA GLY A 496 28.10 -11.12 20.04
C GLY A 496 28.46 -12.19 18.99
N ASP A 497 28.86 -13.36 19.44
CA ASP A 497 29.60 -14.40 18.68
C ASP A 497 28.76 -15.25 17.70
N GLY A 498 27.56 -14.83 17.29
CA GLY A 498 26.68 -15.61 16.44
C GLY A 498 25.72 -16.52 17.22
N ARG A 499 24.62 -16.96 16.56
CA ARG A 499 23.54 -17.75 17.16
C ARG A 499 22.97 -17.19 18.47
N ASN A 500 22.88 -15.89 18.58
CA ASN A 500 22.45 -15.16 19.77
C ASN A 500 21.20 -14.28 19.55
N GLY A 501 20.57 -14.41 18.39
CA GLY A 501 19.31 -13.74 18.08
C GLY A 501 19.40 -12.28 17.62
N LYS A 502 20.62 -11.68 17.47
CA LYS A 502 20.80 -10.27 17.02
C LYS A 502 20.00 -9.94 15.75
N SER A 503 20.28 -10.68 14.66
CA SER A 503 19.63 -10.45 13.37
C SER A 503 18.14 -10.73 13.43
N THR A 504 17.71 -11.76 14.14
CA THR A 504 16.29 -12.09 14.36
C THR A 504 15.56 -10.93 15.04
N PHE A 505 16.14 -10.41 16.11
CA PHE A 505 15.59 -9.29 16.88
C PHE A 505 15.45 -8.02 16.01
N TRP A 506 16.55 -7.55 15.43
CA TRP A 506 16.54 -6.30 14.66
C TRP A 506 15.73 -6.41 13.36
N ASN A 507 15.70 -7.58 12.72
CA ASN A 507 14.85 -7.80 11.55
C ASN A 507 13.37 -7.80 11.92
N ALA A 508 12.97 -8.36 13.07
CA ALA A 508 11.58 -8.29 13.53
C ALA A 508 11.16 -6.84 13.82
N ILE A 509 12.00 -6.05 14.53
CA ILE A 509 11.78 -4.61 14.76
C ILE A 509 11.65 -3.85 13.44
N SER A 510 12.58 -4.09 12.50
CA SER A 510 12.59 -3.45 11.18
C SER A 510 11.31 -3.74 10.38
N ARG A 511 10.86 -4.99 10.36
CA ARG A 511 9.63 -5.38 9.66
C ARG A 511 8.40 -4.73 10.25
N VAL A 512 8.30 -4.73 11.57
CA VAL A 512 7.17 -4.11 12.27
C VAL A 512 7.09 -2.61 12.00
N LEU A 513 8.23 -1.91 12.00
CA LEU A 513 8.29 -0.48 11.67
C LEU A 513 8.01 -0.19 10.18
N GLY A 514 8.03 -1.20 9.32
CA GLY A 514 7.62 -1.09 7.92
C GLY A 514 8.35 0.01 7.15
N LEU A 515 7.62 0.96 6.59
CA LEU A 515 8.20 2.04 5.78
C LEU A 515 9.12 2.98 6.58
N TYR A 516 9.02 3.00 7.92
CA TYR A 516 9.92 3.80 8.77
C TYR A 516 11.32 3.19 8.90
N SER A 517 11.50 1.92 8.55
CA SER A 517 12.79 1.24 8.59
C SER A 517 13.48 1.20 7.22
N GLY A 518 14.80 1.06 7.24
CA GLY A 518 15.62 0.90 6.05
C GLY A 518 16.96 0.24 6.37
N ASN A 519 17.65 -0.23 5.32
CA ASN A 519 18.95 -0.85 5.43
C ASN A 519 20.00 -0.01 4.71
N ILE A 520 21.22 0.00 5.25
CA ILE A 520 22.42 0.52 4.58
C ILE A 520 23.49 -0.56 4.57
N SER A 521 24.39 -0.49 3.60
CA SER A 521 25.55 -1.39 3.60
C SER A 521 26.49 -1.04 4.76
N ALA A 522 26.98 -2.04 5.49
CA ALA A 522 27.99 -1.85 6.52
C ALA A 522 29.29 -1.22 5.98
N ASP A 523 29.62 -1.46 4.69
CA ASP A 523 30.76 -0.80 4.03
C ASP A 523 30.67 0.71 4.03
N THR A 524 29.45 1.27 4.01
CA THR A 524 29.20 2.73 4.07
C THR A 524 29.78 3.32 5.35
N LEU A 525 29.81 2.55 6.42
CA LEU A 525 30.34 2.95 7.72
C LEU A 525 31.85 2.73 7.83
N THR A 526 32.56 2.18 6.80
CA THR A 526 33.96 1.81 6.86
C THR A 526 34.88 2.76 6.10
N VAL A 527 36.14 2.83 6.55
CA VAL A 527 37.21 3.50 5.82
C VAL A 527 37.52 2.71 4.53
N GLY A 528 37.61 3.38 3.41
CA GLY A 528 37.93 2.75 2.13
C GLY A 528 36.75 2.30 1.29
N CYS A 529 35.53 2.64 1.70
CA CYS A 529 34.36 2.47 0.84
C CYS A 529 34.56 3.20 -0.49
N ARG A 530 34.72 2.44 -1.59
CA ARG A 530 34.98 2.97 -2.94
C ARG A 530 33.69 3.23 -3.72
N ARG A 531 32.54 2.85 -3.16
CA ARG A 531 31.24 3.04 -3.82
C ARG A 531 30.77 4.48 -3.70
N ASN A 532 30.00 4.93 -4.70
CA ASN A 532 29.26 6.16 -4.55
C ASN A 532 28.07 5.91 -3.60
N ILE A 533 28.18 6.43 -2.38
CA ILE A 533 27.16 6.26 -1.32
C ILE A 533 25.99 7.24 -1.44
N LYS A 534 26.08 8.26 -2.29
CA LYS A 534 25.05 9.31 -2.43
C LYS A 534 23.66 8.78 -2.79
N PRO A 535 23.50 7.80 -3.71
CA PRO A 535 22.19 7.20 -3.98
C PRO A 535 21.63 6.44 -2.78
N GLU A 536 22.49 5.73 -2.02
CA GLU A 536 22.10 5.03 -0.81
C GLU A 536 21.61 6.03 0.27
N MET A 537 22.29 7.17 0.40
CA MET A 537 21.85 8.25 1.29
C MET A 537 20.50 8.84 0.90
N ALA A 538 20.12 8.81 -0.37
CA ALA A 538 18.80 9.27 -0.79
C ALA A 538 17.66 8.36 -0.32
N GLU A 539 17.92 7.05 -0.15
CA GLU A 539 16.94 6.08 0.39
C GLU A 539 16.77 6.19 1.91
N VAL A 540 17.75 6.78 2.59
CA VAL A 540 17.74 7.00 4.05
C VAL A 540 16.75 8.09 4.48
N LYS A 541 16.43 9.03 3.58
CA LYS A 541 15.58 10.18 3.89
C LYS A 541 14.24 9.76 4.53
N GLY A 542 13.99 10.30 5.72
CA GLY A 542 12.75 10.07 6.48
C GLY A 542 12.62 8.66 7.10
N LYS A 543 13.66 7.82 7.04
CA LYS A 543 13.72 6.58 7.82
C LYS A 543 13.99 6.91 9.28
N ARG A 544 13.35 6.16 10.20
CA ARG A 544 13.50 6.31 11.66
C ARG A 544 14.39 5.24 12.26
N LEU A 545 14.53 4.10 11.58
CA LEU A 545 15.48 3.04 11.91
C LEU A 545 16.33 2.74 10.68
N LEU A 546 17.65 2.74 10.84
CA LEU A 546 18.58 2.27 9.84
C LEU A 546 19.40 1.12 10.38
N ILE A 547 19.48 0.04 9.62
CA ILE A 547 20.22 -1.16 9.98
C ILE A 547 21.38 -1.34 8.99
N ALA A 548 22.59 -1.43 9.53
CA ALA A 548 23.76 -1.96 8.88
C ALA A 548 24.04 -3.38 9.38
N ALA A 549 24.20 -4.32 8.47
CA ALA A 549 24.37 -5.73 8.82
C ALA A 549 25.78 -6.21 8.49
N GLU A 550 26.35 -6.92 9.43
CA GLU A 550 27.59 -7.69 9.31
C GLU A 550 28.79 -6.93 8.72
N MET A 551 29.72 -6.61 9.57
CA MET A 551 30.98 -5.97 9.20
C MET A 551 32.08 -7.03 9.09
N GLN A 552 32.99 -6.89 8.15
CA GLN A 552 34.12 -7.78 7.99
C GLN A 552 35.07 -7.64 9.21
N GLU A 553 35.70 -8.74 9.59
CA GLU A 553 36.73 -8.73 10.64
C GLU A 553 37.86 -7.77 10.30
N GLY A 554 38.29 -7.00 11.29
CA GLY A 554 39.36 -6.01 11.12
C GLY A 554 38.95 -4.73 10.38
N ALA A 555 37.68 -4.60 9.95
CA ALA A 555 37.17 -3.37 9.34
C ALA A 555 37.30 -2.18 10.29
N ARG A 556 37.66 -1.00 9.74
CA ARG A 556 37.78 0.25 10.50
C ARG A 556 36.61 1.17 10.22
N LEU A 557 35.99 1.71 11.27
CA LEU A 557 34.92 2.71 11.12
C LEU A 557 35.46 3.99 10.47
N ASN A 558 34.63 4.57 9.63
CA ASN A 558 34.80 5.93 9.14
C ASN A 558 34.15 6.90 10.12
N ASP A 559 34.95 7.44 11.03
CA ASP A 559 34.50 8.32 12.12
C ASP A 559 33.69 9.50 11.62
N SER A 560 34.07 10.08 10.44
CA SER A 560 33.36 11.19 9.83
C SER A 560 31.97 10.79 9.34
N THR A 561 31.84 9.66 8.63
CA THR A 561 30.56 9.16 8.13
C THR A 561 29.62 8.79 9.28
N VAL A 562 30.13 8.10 10.31
CA VAL A 562 29.33 7.74 11.50
C VAL A 562 28.84 9.00 12.22
N LYS A 563 29.72 9.98 12.47
CA LYS A 563 29.34 11.26 13.10
C LYS A 563 28.27 11.97 12.30
N GLN A 564 28.40 12.02 10.97
CA GLN A 564 27.42 12.65 10.10
C GLN A 564 26.06 11.95 10.13
N LEU A 565 26.02 10.60 10.06
CA LEU A 565 24.77 9.84 10.05
C LEU A 565 24.07 9.81 11.41
N CYS A 566 24.79 9.94 12.52
CA CYS A 566 24.21 9.98 13.86
C CYS A 566 23.89 11.41 14.35
N SER A 567 24.27 12.46 13.60
CA SER A 567 24.10 13.85 14.01
C SER A 567 22.77 14.46 13.53
N THR A 568 22.56 15.70 13.93
CA THR A 568 21.47 16.55 13.44
C THR A 568 21.90 17.47 12.29
N ASP A 569 23.10 17.28 11.76
CA ASP A 569 23.66 18.05 10.64
C ASP A 569 23.06 17.58 9.30
N ASP A 570 23.06 18.48 8.32
CA ASP A 570 22.54 18.17 7.00
C ASP A 570 23.43 17.15 6.26
N VAL A 571 22.80 16.10 5.76
CA VAL A 571 23.41 15.08 4.91
C VAL A 571 23.08 15.35 3.45
N PHE A 572 24.11 15.40 2.61
CA PHE A 572 23.97 15.57 1.18
C PHE A 572 23.71 14.23 0.49
N ALA A 573 22.66 14.18 -0.35
CA ALA A 573 22.25 13.00 -1.09
C ALA A 573 21.89 13.36 -2.53
N GLU A 574 21.94 12.35 -3.42
CA GLU A 574 21.66 12.51 -4.83
C GLU A 574 20.93 11.26 -5.36
N LYS A 575 19.73 11.42 -5.87
CA LYS A 575 19.04 10.34 -6.61
C LYS A 575 19.58 10.32 -8.05
N LYS A 576 19.76 9.12 -8.61
CA LYS A 576 20.20 8.95 -10.00
C LYS A 576 19.25 9.71 -10.94
N TYR A 577 19.82 10.60 -11.75
CA TYR A 577 19.12 11.46 -12.72
C TYR A 577 18.15 12.48 -12.09
N LYS A 578 18.33 12.86 -10.82
CA LYS A 578 17.59 13.94 -10.16
C LYS A 578 18.55 14.93 -9.54
N ASP A 579 18.05 16.14 -9.26
CA ASP A 579 18.83 17.15 -8.58
C ASP A 579 19.27 16.70 -7.19
N PRO A 580 20.51 17.04 -6.77
CA PRO A 580 20.99 16.75 -5.42
C PRO A 580 20.20 17.54 -4.38
N PHE A 581 20.08 16.95 -3.19
CA PHE A 581 19.36 17.57 -2.08
C PHE A 581 20.06 17.29 -0.75
N SER A 582 19.73 18.11 0.26
CA SER A 582 20.15 17.87 1.65
C SER A 582 18.95 17.49 2.50
N PHE A 583 19.19 16.66 3.52
CA PHE A 583 18.18 16.32 4.53
C PHE A 583 18.85 16.16 5.90
N LYS A 584 18.07 16.37 6.95
CA LYS A 584 18.50 16.07 8.33
C LYS A 584 18.22 14.62 8.66
N PRO A 585 19.20 13.88 9.22
CA PRO A 585 18.94 12.55 9.77
C PRO A 585 17.82 12.59 10.82
N CYS A 586 16.97 11.58 10.78
CA CYS A 586 15.88 11.41 11.73
C CYS A 586 15.78 9.97 12.23
N HIS A 587 16.89 9.24 12.16
CA HIS A 587 16.96 7.81 12.41
C HIS A 587 17.87 7.44 13.57
N THR A 588 17.56 6.33 14.21
CA THR A 588 18.48 5.57 15.05
C THR A 588 19.28 4.64 14.15
N LEU A 589 20.61 4.74 14.19
CA LEU A 589 21.52 3.92 13.40
C LEU A 589 21.96 2.70 14.21
N VAL A 590 21.75 1.51 13.66
CA VAL A 590 22.08 0.22 14.28
C VAL A 590 23.03 -0.54 13.39
N LEU A 591 24.10 -1.07 13.99
CA LEU A 591 25.00 -2.04 13.38
C LEU A 591 24.91 -3.33 14.17
N TYR A 592 24.45 -4.43 13.58
CA TYR A 592 24.63 -5.74 14.22
C TYR A 592 25.77 -6.51 13.57
N THR A 593 26.70 -7.00 14.40
CA THR A 593 27.92 -7.63 13.92
C THR A 593 28.46 -8.68 14.90
N ASN A 594 29.23 -9.63 14.36
CA ASN A 594 30.02 -10.58 15.15
C ASN A 594 31.43 -10.06 15.44
N HIS A 595 31.88 -9.01 14.76
CA HIS A 595 33.21 -8.45 14.93
C HIS A 595 33.10 -6.94 15.18
N LEU A 596 33.63 -6.51 16.33
CA LEU A 596 33.67 -5.08 16.62
C LEU A 596 34.63 -4.39 15.66
N PRO A 597 34.21 -3.33 14.98
CA PRO A 597 35.08 -2.59 14.04
C PRO A 597 36.21 -1.86 14.82
N ARG A 598 37.33 -1.64 14.17
CA ARG A 598 38.38 -0.81 14.75
C ARG A 598 37.96 0.64 14.77
N VAL A 599 38.22 1.34 15.87
CA VAL A 599 37.89 2.77 16.07
C VAL A 599 39.17 3.53 16.41
N SER A 600 39.19 4.82 16.09
CA SER A 600 40.32 5.67 16.48
C SER A 600 40.32 5.86 18.00
N ALA A 601 41.33 5.32 18.67
CA ALA A 601 41.49 5.41 20.15
C ALA A 601 41.59 6.87 20.65
N SER A 602 42.07 7.80 19.81
CA SER A 602 42.31 9.18 20.19
C SER A 602 41.11 10.13 19.97
N ASP A 603 39.99 9.67 19.38
CA ASP A 603 38.83 10.51 19.05
C ASP A 603 37.68 10.28 20.05
N ASP A 604 37.70 11.04 21.16
CA ASP A 604 36.59 11.00 22.15
C ASP A 604 35.25 11.35 21.55
N GLY A 605 35.23 12.08 20.41
CA GLY A 605 33.99 12.44 19.69
C GLY A 605 33.28 11.24 19.09
N ILE A 606 33.98 10.18 18.67
CA ILE A 606 33.38 8.94 18.22
C ILE A 606 32.94 8.07 19.38
N TRP A 607 33.82 7.92 20.42
CA TRP A 607 33.51 7.05 21.54
C TRP A 607 32.26 7.41 22.30
N ARG A 608 31.94 8.71 22.46
CA ARG A 608 30.68 9.16 23.09
C ARG A 608 29.44 8.81 22.29
N ARG A 609 29.60 8.45 21.00
CA ARG A 609 28.52 8.08 20.11
C ARG A 609 28.36 6.57 19.93
N LEU A 610 29.23 5.75 20.54
CA LEU A 610 29.14 4.31 20.44
C LEU A 610 28.37 3.75 21.65
N ILE A 611 27.34 2.96 21.39
CA ILE A 611 26.60 2.20 22.40
C ILE A 611 26.72 0.73 22.01
N VAL A 612 27.36 -0.08 22.84
CA VAL A 612 27.51 -1.51 22.58
C VAL A 612 26.50 -2.28 23.39
N ILE A 613 25.59 -2.96 22.74
CA ILE A 613 24.59 -3.83 23.35
C ILE A 613 25.07 -5.27 23.22
N PRO A 614 25.44 -5.94 24.34
CA PRO A 614 25.92 -7.32 24.29
C PRO A 614 24.77 -8.32 24.09
N PHE A 615 24.92 -9.22 23.12
CA PHE A 615 24.04 -10.35 22.88
C PHE A 615 24.77 -11.65 23.25
N ASN A 616 24.71 -12.00 24.53
CA ASN A 616 25.49 -13.09 25.11
C ASN A 616 24.73 -14.43 25.11
N ALA A 617 23.50 -14.48 24.63
CA ALA A 617 22.74 -15.73 24.54
C ALA A 617 23.40 -16.71 23.56
N LYS A 618 23.28 -18.01 23.84
CA LYS A 618 23.55 -19.09 22.88
C LYS A 618 22.28 -19.84 22.60
N ILE A 619 21.80 -19.70 21.36
CA ILE A 619 20.56 -20.33 20.91
C ILE A 619 20.91 -21.60 20.15
N GLU A 620 20.65 -22.76 20.78
CA GLU A 620 21.02 -24.08 20.27
C GLU A 620 19.85 -25.08 20.40
N GLY A 621 19.91 -26.16 19.63
CA GLY A 621 18.95 -27.26 19.70
C GLY A 621 17.55 -26.87 19.30
N LYS A 622 16.54 -27.14 20.13
CA LYS A 622 15.14 -26.88 19.86
C LYS A 622 14.78 -25.38 19.82
N ALA A 623 15.61 -24.53 20.37
CA ALA A 623 15.43 -23.09 20.36
C ALA A 623 15.94 -22.46 19.04
N ASP A 624 16.71 -23.16 18.23
CA ASP A 624 17.16 -22.73 16.90
C ASP A 624 16.06 -22.98 15.85
N ILE A 625 15.10 -22.08 15.77
CA ILE A 625 13.96 -22.14 14.84
C ILE A 625 14.35 -21.39 13.56
N LYS A 626 14.23 -22.06 12.40
CA LYS A 626 14.46 -21.43 11.10
C LYS A 626 13.40 -20.36 10.80
N ASN A 627 13.84 -19.25 10.20
CA ASN A 627 12.99 -18.10 9.87
C ASN A 627 12.25 -17.52 11.09
N TYR A 628 12.84 -17.62 12.28
CA TYR A 628 12.17 -17.19 13.52
C TYR A 628 11.80 -15.71 13.52
N GLY A 629 12.54 -14.85 12.81
CA GLY A 629 12.19 -13.44 12.64
C GLY A 629 10.86 -13.23 11.90
N GLU A 630 10.59 -14.06 10.88
CA GLU A 630 9.30 -14.10 10.19
C GLU A 630 8.18 -14.55 11.12
N TYR A 631 8.41 -15.66 11.81
CA TYR A 631 7.46 -16.21 12.79
C TYR A 631 7.11 -15.20 13.89
N LEU A 632 8.07 -14.46 14.41
CA LEU A 632 7.85 -13.38 15.38
C LEU A 632 7.00 -12.25 14.78
N TYR A 633 7.30 -11.84 13.56
CA TYR A 633 6.54 -10.82 12.88
C TYR A 633 5.06 -11.21 12.70
N GLU A 634 4.77 -12.41 12.21
CA GLU A 634 3.41 -12.89 11.96
C GLU A 634 2.60 -13.13 13.24
N ASN A 635 3.27 -13.61 14.31
CA ASN A 635 2.58 -14.05 15.52
C ASN A 635 2.69 -13.09 16.70
N ALA A 636 3.62 -12.14 16.68
CA ALA A 636 3.85 -11.17 17.73
C ALA A 636 4.07 -9.72 17.23
N GLY A 637 3.92 -9.46 15.93
CA GLY A 637 4.17 -8.13 15.36
C GLY A 637 3.40 -7.02 16.04
N GLU A 638 2.13 -7.25 16.39
CA GLU A 638 1.30 -6.30 17.11
C GLU A 638 1.88 -5.94 18.48
N SER A 639 2.28 -6.94 19.26
CA SER A 639 2.86 -6.72 20.60
C SER A 639 4.27 -6.13 20.53
N ILE A 640 5.04 -6.45 19.49
CA ILE A 640 6.35 -5.82 19.25
C ILE A 640 6.17 -4.31 19.02
N LEU A 641 5.20 -3.92 18.17
CA LEU A 641 4.93 -2.50 17.93
C LEU A 641 4.43 -1.78 19.20
N ALA A 642 3.53 -2.41 19.95
CA ALA A 642 3.06 -1.87 21.23
C ALA A 642 4.21 -1.66 22.22
N TRP A 643 5.14 -2.62 22.29
CA TRP A 643 6.34 -2.56 23.11
C TRP A 643 7.29 -1.42 22.70
N ILE A 644 7.45 -1.17 21.38
CA ILE A 644 8.23 -0.05 20.83
C ILE A 644 7.57 1.29 21.21
N ILE A 645 6.25 1.42 21.04
CA ILE A 645 5.48 2.65 21.36
C ILE A 645 5.61 2.98 22.84
N GLU A 646 5.49 2.01 23.73
CA GLU A 646 5.70 2.23 25.17
C GLU A 646 7.17 2.56 25.49
N GLY A 647 8.13 1.99 24.75
CA GLY A 647 9.54 2.38 24.82
C GLY A 647 9.76 3.83 24.43
N ALA A 648 9.09 4.32 23.37
CA ALA A 648 9.13 5.72 22.97
C ALA A 648 8.59 6.65 24.08
N LYS A 649 7.44 6.30 24.65
CA LYS A 649 6.88 7.04 25.80
C LYS A 649 7.85 7.10 26.99
N LYS A 650 8.47 5.97 27.34
CA LYS A 650 9.46 5.89 28.44
C LYS A 650 10.63 6.84 28.19
N VAL A 651 11.25 6.81 27.01
CA VAL A 651 12.41 7.64 26.71
C VAL A 651 12.07 9.13 26.62
N ILE A 652 10.89 9.48 26.13
CA ILE A 652 10.39 10.87 26.12
C ILE A 652 10.20 11.37 27.54
N ALA A 653 9.60 10.56 28.42
CA ALA A 653 9.38 10.92 29.83
C ALA A 653 10.69 11.14 30.62
N LEU A 654 11.78 10.51 30.20
CA LEU A 654 13.12 10.67 30.75
C LEU A 654 13.93 11.81 30.10
N ASP A 655 13.29 12.64 29.27
CA ASP A 655 13.98 13.68 28.49
C ASP A 655 15.22 13.14 27.74
N TYR A 656 15.07 11.93 27.19
CA TYR A 656 16.12 11.20 26.44
C TYR A 656 17.38 10.84 27.24
N GLN A 657 17.34 10.98 28.56
CA GLN A 657 18.42 10.55 29.47
C GLN A 657 18.23 9.09 29.86
N ILE A 658 18.68 8.17 29.00
CA ILE A 658 18.46 6.74 29.20
C ILE A 658 19.47 6.19 30.20
N PRO A 659 19.04 5.60 31.35
CA PRO A 659 19.94 4.96 32.30
C PRO A 659 20.67 3.80 31.63
N VAL A 660 22.01 3.86 31.61
CA VAL A 660 22.85 2.83 30.95
C VAL A 660 23.10 1.67 31.89
N PRO A 661 22.74 0.43 31.55
CA PRO A 661 23.07 -0.74 32.40
C PRO A 661 24.57 -1.03 32.51
N ASP A 662 24.99 -1.61 33.62
CA ASP A 662 26.39 -1.95 33.86
C ASP A 662 26.98 -2.87 32.78
N CYS A 663 26.21 -3.80 32.24
CA CYS A 663 26.65 -4.68 31.16
C CYS A 663 26.96 -3.92 29.86
N VAL A 664 26.24 -2.86 29.56
CA VAL A 664 26.50 -1.97 28.39
C VAL A 664 27.75 -1.12 28.67
N THR A 665 27.87 -0.54 29.85
CA THR A 665 29.05 0.24 30.24
C THR A 665 30.32 -0.61 30.16
N LYS A 666 30.32 -1.82 30.74
CA LYS A 666 31.44 -2.76 30.66
C LYS A 666 31.78 -3.12 29.22
N ALA A 667 30.78 -3.41 28.38
CA ALA A 667 31.03 -3.74 26.97
C ALA A 667 31.67 -2.57 26.18
N ILE A 668 31.32 -1.33 26.51
CA ILE A 668 31.95 -0.14 25.90
C ILE A 668 33.39 0.01 26.42
N ASP A 669 33.63 -0.16 27.71
CA ASP A 669 34.95 -0.02 28.30
C ASP A 669 35.90 -1.11 27.78
N GLU A 670 35.46 -2.36 27.69
CA GLU A 670 36.21 -3.46 27.09
C GLU A 670 36.54 -3.18 25.62
N TYR A 671 35.54 -2.69 24.86
CA TYR A 671 35.77 -2.32 23.46
C TYR A 671 36.77 -1.17 23.31
N ARG A 672 36.70 -0.16 24.19
CA ARG A 672 37.66 0.95 24.23
C ARG A 672 39.07 0.46 24.57
N SER A 673 39.19 -0.40 25.57
CA SER A 673 40.46 -1.02 25.94
C SER A 673 41.07 -1.81 24.77
N GLN A 674 40.30 -2.68 24.11
CA GLN A 674 40.76 -3.43 22.92
C GLN A 674 41.27 -2.54 21.78
N ASN A 675 40.82 -1.29 21.67
CA ASN A 675 41.24 -0.34 20.66
C ASN A 675 42.36 0.58 21.13
N ASP A 676 42.78 0.50 22.41
CA ASP A 676 43.84 1.34 22.97
C ASP A 676 45.25 0.76 22.67
N TRP A 677 45.56 0.77 21.37
CA TRP A 677 46.88 0.35 20.86
C TRP A 677 48.06 1.04 21.56
N PHE A 678 47.83 2.28 22.00
CA PHE A 678 48.88 3.09 22.61
C PHE A 678 49.09 2.73 24.09
N GLY A 679 47.99 2.53 24.82
CA GLY A 679 48.06 2.02 26.21
C GLY A 679 48.72 0.66 26.27
N HIS A 680 48.33 -0.27 25.39
CA HIS A 680 48.98 -1.61 25.34
C HIS A 680 50.46 -1.54 25.00
N PHE A 681 50.87 -0.67 24.06
CA PHE A 681 52.27 -0.46 23.75
C PHE A 681 53.04 0.06 24.98
N LEU A 682 52.47 1.04 25.72
CA LEU A 682 53.08 1.56 26.92
C LEU A 682 53.22 0.49 28.02
N GLU A 683 52.17 -0.27 28.28
CA GLU A 683 52.14 -1.32 29.30
C GLU A 683 53.14 -2.46 29.00
N GLU A 684 53.23 -2.86 27.72
CA GLU A 684 54.05 -4.02 27.35
C GLU A 684 55.52 -3.69 27.03
N LYS A 685 55.81 -2.45 26.63
CA LYS A 685 57.13 -2.09 26.10
C LYS A 685 57.79 -0.89 26.77
N CYS A 686 57.11 -0.21 27.71
CA CYS A 686 57.65 1.00 28.33
C CYS A 686 57.50 1.03 29.86
N ASP A 687 58.52 1.49 30.53
CA ASP A 687 58.47 1.93 31.93
C ASP A 687 58.12 3.43 31.95
N VAL A 688 57.20 3.83 32.80
CA VAL A 688 56.73 5.23 32.95
C VAL A 688 57.16 5.76 34.32
N ASP A 689 58.06 6.78 34.31
CA ASP A 689 58.46 7.54 35.49
C ASP A 689 58.97 8.92 35.07
N GLU A 690 58.67 9.96 35.82
CA GLU A 690 59.05 11.35 35.53
C GLU A 690 60.56 11.58 35.30
N SER A 691 61.41 10.73 35.88
CA SER A 691 62.86 10.77 35.72
C SER A 691 63.38 10.20 34.40
N PHE A 692 62.57 9.40 33.74
CA PHE A 692 62.94 8.73 32.48
C PHE A 692 62.93 9.63 31.28
N LYS A 693 63.72 9.29 30.30
CA LYS A 693 63.73 9.93 28.99
C LYS A 693 64.18 8.93 27.93
N GLU A 694 63.50 8.92 26.79
CA GLU A 694 63.86 8.04 25.68
C GLU A 694 63.92 8.78 24.38
N SER A 695 64.77 8.33 23.43
CA SER A 695 64.83 8.97 22.15
C SER A 695 63.58 8.76 21.33
N SER A 696 63.09 9.83 20.67
CA SER A 696 61.84 9.74 19.88
C SER A 696 61.94 8.71 18.75
N SER A 697 63.14 8.49 18.17
CA SER A 697 63.34 7.48 17.13
C SER A 697 63.36 6.06 17.68
N ALA A 698 63.92 5.83 18.88
CA ALA A 698 63.92 4.51 19.51
C ALA A 698 62.49 4.11 19.90
N LEU A 699 61.72 5.04 20.52
CA LEU A 699 60.32 4.84 20.85
C LEU A 699 59.48 4.45 19.63
N TYR A 700 59.65 5.18 18.52
CA TYR A 700 58.91 4.84 17.32
C TYR A 700 59.31 3.50 16.72
N GLN A 701 60.62 3.16 16.76
CA GLN A 701 61.08 1.85 16.28
C GLN A 701 60.58 0.69 17.16
N ALA A 702 60.56 0.86 18.49
CA ALA A 702 59.98 -0.10 19.41
C ALA A 702 58.47 -0.28 19.16
N TYR A 703 57.73 0.83 19.00
CA TYR A 703 56.32 0.81 18.62
C TYR A 703 56.09 0.10 17.28
N ARG A 704 56.92 0.41 16.27
CA ARG A 704 56.80 -0.22 14.95
C ARG A 704 57.01 -1.74 15.03
N ASN A 705 58.02 -2.19 15.74
CA ASN A 705 58.31 -3.61 15.94
C ASN A 705 57.15 -4.28 16.68
N TYR A 706 56.72 -3.70 17.80
CA TYR A 706 55.58 -4.18 18.57
C TYR A 706 54.31 -4.32 17.71
N SER A 707 53.96 -3.29 16.91
CA SER A 707 52.79 -3.34 16.06
C SER A 707 52.91 -4.41 14.98
N LEU A 708 54.11 -4.67 14.43
CA LEU A 708 54.32 -5.74 13.45
C LEU A 708 54.23 -7.13 14.10
N ASP A 709 54.76 -7.30 15.31
CA ASP A 709 54.67 -8.56 16.06
C ASP A 709 53.24 -8.91 16.45
N CYS A 710 52.44 -7.90 16.80
CA CYS A 710 51.01 -8.03 17.08
C CYS A 710 50.13 -8.08 15.79
N ASN A 711 50.75 -8.05 14.61
CA ASN A 711 50.01 -7.97 13.32
C ASN A 711 49.07 -6.78 13.24
N GLU A 712 49.45 -5.65 13.84
CA GLU A 712 48.66 -4.42 13.85
C GLU A 712 49.11 -3.41 12.79
N TYR A 713 48.21 -2.44 12.49
CA TYR A 713 48.56 -1.35 11.59
C TYR A 713 49.57 -0.41 12.22
N VAL A 714 50.74 -0.25 11.58
CA VAL A 714 51.79 0.68 12.02
C VAL A 714 51.39 2.10 11.65
N ARG A 715 51.13 2.93 12.65
CA ARG A 715 50.76 4.35 12.45
C ARG A 715 51.95 5.17 12.06
N SER A 716 51.68 6.37 11.47
CA SER A 716 52.72 7.28 11.09
C SER A 716 53.53 7.79 12.32
N THR A 717 54.79 8.19 12.13
CA THR A 717 55.62 8.83 13.15
C THR A 717 54.95 10.05 13.78
N ALA A 718 54.16 10.80 12.97
CA ALA A 718 53.44 11.98 13.44
C ALA A 718 52.31 11.59 14.40
N ASP A 719 51.54 10.58 14.05
CA ASP A 719 50.40 10.09 14.88
C ASP A 719 50.91 9.51 16.19
N PHE A 720 52.01 8.77 16.13
CA PHE A 720 52.62 8.19 17.33
C PHE A 720 53.14 9.25 18.29
N TYR A 721 53.83 10.26 17.77
CA TYR A 721 54.33 11.36 18.61
C TYR A 721 53.19 12.22 19.16
N PHE A 722 52.17 12.43 18.38
CA PHE A 722 50.98 13.12 18.85
C PHE A 722 50.28 12.33 20.01
N ALA A 723 50.24 11.01 19.92
CA ALA A 723 49.69 10.17 21.00
C ALA A 723 50.52 10.31 22.29
N LEU A 724 51.86 10.31 22.18
CA LEU A 724 52.75 10.57 23.32
C LEU A 724 52.53 11.96 23.94
N GLU A 725 52.45 13.00 23.15
CA GLU A 725 52.17 14.37 23.61
C GLU A 725 50.80 14.48 24.27
N LYS A 726 49.75 13.85 23.70
CA LYS A 726 48.41 13.79 24.28
C LYS A 726 48.34 13.03 25.60
N ALA A 727 49.19 11.99 25.78
CA ALA A 727 49.30 11.26 27.01
C ALA A 727 50.10 11.98 28.11
N GLY A 728 50.60 13.20 27.81
CA GLY A 728 51.27 14.04 28.76
C GLY A 728 52.79 13.92 28.76
N PHE A 729 53.38 13.14 27.85
CA PHE A 729 54.82 13.04 27.72
C PHE A 729 55.41 14.26 27.02
N GLU A 730 56.33 14.97 27.68
CA GLU A 730 56.94 16.22 27.18
C GLU A 730 58.02 15.93 26.15
N ARG A 731 57.94 16.58 25.00
CA ARG A 731 58.94 16.47 23.95
C ARG A 731 60.08 17.44 24.16
N LEU A 732 61.29 16.93 24.27
CA LEU A 732 62.52 17.68 24.54
C LEU A 732 63.49 17.61 23.35
N THR A 733 64.30 18.68 23.13
CA THR A 733 65.41 18.66 22.21
C THR A 733 66.71 18.88 22.98
N LEU A 734 67.56 17.85 23.00
CA LEU A 734 68.89 17.89 23.64
C LEU A 734 69.93 17.53 22.62
N ASN A 735 71.01 18.33 22.49
CA ASN A 735 72.12 18.09 21.55
C ASN A 735 71.70 17.74 20.13
N ARG A 736 70.70 18.47 19.60
CA ARG A 736 70.12 18.27 18.24
C ARG A 736 69.35 16.93 18.07
N LYS A 737 69.14 16.17 19.13
CA LYS A 737 68.30 14.96 19.12
C LYS A 737 67.01 15.19 19.91
N ARG A 738 65.92 14.53 19.46
CA ARG A 738 64.59 14.65 20.07
C ARG A 738 64.35 13.51 21.02
N TYR A 739 63.79 13.81 22.17
CA TYR A 739 63.48 12.85 23.25
C TYR A 739 62.07 13.11 23.73
N PHE A 740 61.46 12.08 24.36
CA PHE A 740 60.28 12.23 25.22
C PHE A 740 60.70 11.99 26.67
N LYS A 741 60.22 12.84 27.58
CA LYS A 741 60.40 12.73 29.03
C LYS A 741 59.23 11.98 29.63
N GLY A 742 59.48 11.21 30.69
CA GLY A 742 58.46 10.49 31.45
C GLY A 742 58.32 9.02 31.10
N LEU A 743 59.12 8.50 30.14
CA LEU A 743 59.10 7.08 29.79
C LEU A 743 60.45 6.61 29.25
N LYS A 744 60.69 5.29 29.32
CA LYS A 744 61.79 4.59 28.63
C LYS A 744 61.28 3.24 28.11
N ILE A 745 61.97 2.65 27.12
CA ILE A 745 61.70 1.31 26.63
C ILE A 745 62.17 0.30 27.70
N HIS A 746 61.44 -0.81 27.91
CA HIS A 746 61.88 -1.89 28.78
C HIS A 746 63.29 -2.38 28.36
N ASP A 747 64.20 -2.49 29.29
CA ASP A 747 65.54 -3.09 29.06
C ASP A 747 65.33 -4.62 28.95
N ASP A 748 65.22 -5.17 27.75
CA ASP A 748 65.11 -6.62 27.48
C ASP A 748 66.38 -7.41 27.82
N ASN A 749 67.27 -6.84 28.62
CA ASN A 749 68.57 -7.49 29.02
C ASN A 749 68.45 -8.53 30.18
N GLY A 750 67.27 -9.15 30.37
CA GLY A 750 67.08 -10.08 31.49
C GLY A 750 66.77 -11.55 31.13
N ALA A 751 66.62 -11.93 29.87
CA ALA A 751 66.11 -13.26 29.52
C ALA A 751 67.03 -14.18 28.68
N GLU A 752 68.25 -13.76 28.33
CA GLU A 752 69.17 -14.61 27.53
C GLU A 752 70.30 -15.29 28.29
N GLU A 753 70.44 -15.11 29.62
CA GLU A 753 71.56 -15.79 30.40
C GLU A 753 71.20 -17.09 31.10
N ASP A 754 69.91 -17.55 31.09
CA ASP A 754 69.54 -18.76 31.85
C ASP A 754 69.28 -20.03 31.03
N PHE A 755 69.63 -20.05 29.73
CA PHE A 755 69.48 -21.27 28.91
C PHE A 755 70.77 -21.97 28.49
N LEU A 756 71.95 -21.58 29.07
CA LEU A 756 73.22 -22.26 28.87
C LEU A 756 73.95 -22.53 30.21
N GLN A 757 73.32 -23.26 31.11
CA GLN A 757 74.00 -24.04 32.12
C GLN A 757 73.45 -25.45 32.26
#